data_7ae4dad43816e1e33b10527a9d6c3449
#
_entry.id   7ae4dad43816e1e33b10527a9d6c3449
#
_cell.length_a   1.000
_cell.length_b   1.000
_cell.length_c   1.000
_cell.angle_alpha   90.00
_cell.angle_beta   90.00
_cell.angle_gamma   90.00
#
_symmetry.space_group_name_H-M   'P 1'
#
loop_
_entity.id
_entity.type
_entity.pdbx_description
1 polymer ?
#
loop_
_entity_poly.entity_id
_entity_poly.type
_entity_poly.pdbx_seq_one_letter_code
_entity_poly.pdbx_strand_id
1 'polypeptide(L)'
;MRNRLRLRLQQVFILEAALVGLFFISATRFLIGMIYSRAGGASIVLSLDPTTIAAGTPGAIDANTVTNEIMFLVYMLALPLLALILGRIRWVTIVAVGLIAAGRALMIANTSISPLIATGMVFGGGLVYLAMLVRFRAQAIPYLFVLGIAADQVFRAVGNTLDPSWSPDYLNIQLALSGILILMSVITTIGQGRQQKAEQSEVLPNYGLMPIWGGIGLGGLLFLELALLALPNTIAGRADYDYTTLAPFVTLATLLPLIPWVRQQASNFVGLFDQNARGWLWMLLMALMIVFGTRFQGIAAGVALVLAQFAASLLWWWVVRPRGEKERQFTGLWLVLGVLVFVMLTAADNFTYDYGYVQNMPTDLAFLNPYVPPFLRAFRGFGLGVILLSVFLAALPMVQTRRRIPWTGGTRLASFFGLLVAVGVSVGVASAVRPPVIQGVRDTPQNPLNSIRIGTYNIHAGFNEFFHFDLDAIARTIQQSGADVVLIQQAEIGRLTSFGVDEVLWLARRLGMGARFFPTNEGLQGLAVLSRVEIVNDEGVLLSSSGSQTGVQRVQIRPDEGVITLYNTRLEYLLEAADNRSVEDQQQDQQRQLNEIFGLLNTSYANDKLGRLLVGGTFNNIPDSPIGDQMRNAGFLDPFAGTGLPAELSATLWRTGYPKVQFDYLWLWRRSLVPIGANTVNTNASDHRMAVIETFIKGAQ
;
A
#
# COMPACT_ATOMS: atom_id res chain seq x y z
N MET A 1 46.42 -3.77 15.53
CA MET A 1 46.07 -3.72 14.09
C MET A 1 44.92 -4.71 13.74
N ARG A 2 44.98 -5.96 14.13
CA ARG A 2 43.98 -7.03 13.86
C ARG A 2 42.54 -6.68 14.32
N ASN A 3 42.34 -6.14 15.54
CA ASN A 3 41.03 -5.76 16.06
C ASN A 3 40.42 -4.55 15.30
N ARG A 4 41.23 -3.58 14.85
CA ARG A 4 40.76 -2.45 14.07
C ARG A 4 40.30 -2.87 12.65
N LEU A 5 40.95 -3.86 12.07
CA LEU A 5 40.58 -4.43 10.76
C LEU A 5 39.25 -5.24 10.88
N ARG A 6 39.09 -6.01 11.97
CA ARG A 6 37.84 -6.72 12.25
C ARG A 6 36.64 -5.78 12.41
N LEU A 7 36.79 -4.71 13.18
CA LEU A 7 35.76 -3.70 13.37
C LEU A 7 35.35 -3.00 12.05
N ARG A 8 36.33 -2.63 11.22
CA ARG A 8 36.08 -2.03 9.90
C ARG A 8 35.33 -2.97 8.96
N LEU A 9 35.70 -4.24 8.94
CA LEU A 9 35.04 -5.25 8.09
C LEU A 9 33.60 -5.51 8.55
N GLN A 10 33.33 -5.54 9.86
CA GLN A 10 31.95 -5.66 10.39
C GLN A 10 31.06 -4.47 9.99
N GLN A 11 31.61 -3.26 9.97
CA GLN A 11 30.88 -2.07 9.52
C GLN A 11 30.52 -2.16 8.03
N VAL A 12 31.45 -2.60 7.18
CA VAL A 12 31.19 -2.82 5.75
C VAL A 12 30.10 -3.88 5.54
N PHE A 13 30.09 -4.94 6.37
CA PHE A 13 29.03 -5.95 6.33
C PHE A 13 27.66 -5.42 6.65
N ILE A 14 27.55 -4.56 7.66
CA ILE A 14 26.26 -3.95 8.04
C ILE A 14 25.76 -3.05 6.91
N LEU A 15 26.65 -2.27 6.29
CA LEU A 15 26.31 -1.40 5.17
C LEU A 15 25.91 -2.20 3.91
N GLU A 16 26.65 -3.27 3.59
CA GLU A 16 26.29 -4.19 2.50
C GLU A 16 24.89 -4.78 2.74
N ALA A 17 24.66 -5.32 3.95
CA ALA A 17 23.37 -5.89 4.32
C ALA A 17 22.22 -4.84 4.26
N ALA A 18 22.49 -3.61 4.69
CA ALA A 18 21.51 -2.51 4.62
C ALA A 18 21.12 -2.17 3.18
N LEU A 19 22.10 -2.08 2.26
CA LEU A 19 21.82 -1.80 0.84
C LEU A 19 21.10 -2.96 0.16
N VAL A 20 21.48 -4.21 0.43
CA VAL A 20 20.72 -5.36 -0.04
C VAL A 20 19.30 -5.34 0.53
N GLY A 21 19.15 -5.02 1.82
CA GLY A 21 17.87 -4.90 2.49
C GLY A 21 16.96 -3.85 1.83
N LEU A 22 17.50 -2.66 1.55
CA LEU A 22 16.78 -1.60 0.83
C LEU A 22 16.27 -2.10 -0.52
N PHE A 23 17.15 -2.66 -1.35
CA PHE A 23 16.78 -3.13 -2.69
C PHE A 23 15.79 -4.30 -2.62
N PHE A 24 15.97 -5.21 -1.67
CA PHE A 24 15.11 -6.38 -1.50
C PHE A 24 13.70 -5.98 -1.00
N ILE A 25 13.60 -5.11 0.02
CA ILE A 25 12.32 -4.65 0.58
C ILE A 25 11.52 -3.85 -0.45
N SER A 26 12.18 -2.88 -1.08
CA SER A 26 11.60 -2.05 -2.13
C SER A 26 11.12 -2.93 -3.31
N ALA A 27 11.96 -3.86 -3.80
CA ALA A 27 11.59 -4.77 -4.88
C ALA A 27 10.45 -5.73 -4.48
N THR A 28 10.44 -6.26 -3.26
CA THR A 28 9.37 -7.16 -2.80
C THR A 28 8.01 -6.46 -2.84
N ARG A 29 7.94 -5.21 -2.37
CA ARG A 29 6.71 -4.42 -2.40
C ARG A 29 6.29 -4.08 -3.84
N PHE A 30 7.23 -3.65 -4.67
CA PHE A 30 6.97 -3.36 -6.07
C PHE A 30 6.52 -4.61 -6.84
N LEU A 31 7.09 -5.77 -6.54
CA LEU A 31 6.73 -7.05 -7.16
C LEU A 31 5.26 -7.39 -6.98
N ILE A 32 4.69 -7.15 -5.77
CA ILE A 32 3.28 -7.42 -5.51
C ILE A 32 2.39 -6.53 -6.37
N GLY A 33 2.65 -5.21 -6.38
CA GLY A 33 1.91 -4.28 -7.23
C GLY A 33 2.02 -4.63 -8.71
N MET A 34 3.21 -5.04 -9.18
CA MET A 34 3.41 -5.46 -10.57
C MET A 34 2.69 -6.77 -10.91
N ILE A 35 2.67 -7.76 -10.02
CA ILE A 35 1.90 -9.00 -10.24
C ILE A 35 0.41 -8.66 -10.35
N TYR A 36 -0.10 -7.82 -9.46
CA TYR A 36 -1.50 -7.38 -9.50
C TYR A 36 -1.82 -6.64 -10.80
N SER A 37 -0.99 -5.68 -11.18
CA SER A 37 -1.09 -4.93 -12.44
C SER A 37 -1.10 -5.85 -13.67
N ARG A 38 -0.15 -6.79 -13.75
CA ARG A 38 -0.04 -7.70 -14.90
C ARG A 38 -1.19 -8.70 -14.95
N ALA A 39 -1.56 -9.29 -13.83
CA ALA A 39 -2.68 -10.24 -13.75
C ALA A 39 -4.02 -9.56 -14.07
N GLY A 40 -4.25 -8.35 -13.53
CA GLY A 40 -5.44 -7.56 -13.83
C GLY A 40 -5.52 -7.19 -15.31
N GLY A 41 -4.43 -6.65 -15.89
CA GLY A 41 -4.37 -6.32 -17.32
C GLY A 41 -4.61 -7.52 -18.23
N ALA A 42 -4.01 -8.69 -17.92
CA ALA A 42 -4.26 -9.91 -18.67
C ALA A 42 -5.70 -10.41 -18.55
N SER A 43 -6.31 -10.29 -17.37
CA SER A 43 -7.73 -10.64 -17.15
C SER A 43 -8.66 -9.81 -18.04
N ILE A 44 -8.42 -8.50 -18.12
CA ILE A 44 -9.20 -7.60 -19.01
C ILE A 44 -9.03 -8.03 -20.46
N VAL A 45 -7.79 -8.24 -20.92
CA VAL A 45 -7.52 -8.66 -22.31
C VAL A 45 -8.22 -9.98 -22.65
N LEU A 46 -8.24 -10.96 -21.73
CA LEU A 46 -8.92 -12.24 -21.90
C LEU A 46 -10.45 -12.14 -21.91
N SER A 47 -11.02 -11.12 -21.28
CA SER A 47 -12.46 -10.88 -21.25
C SER A 47 -12.98 -10.17 -22.50
N LEU A 48 -12.10 -9.56 -23.31
CA LEU A 48 -12.47 -8.83 -24.52
C LEU A 48 -12.54 -9.78 -25.74
N ASP A 49 -13.44 -9.45 -26.67
CA ASP A 49 -13.47 -10.14 -27.95
C ASP A 49 -12.14 -9.87 -28.71
N PRO A 50 -11.46 -10.90 -29.25
CA PRO A 50 -10.22 -10.74 -29.99
C PRO A 50 -10.28 -9.73 -31.14
N THR A 51 -11.47 -9.48 -31.69
CA THR A 51 -11.67 -8.48 -32.74
C THR A 51 -11.67 -7.04 -32.21
N THR A 52 -11.92 -6.87 -30.93
CA THR A 52 -11.96 -5.56 -30.25
C THR A 52 -10.56 -5.06 -29.89
N ILE A 53 -9.64 -5.99 -29.69
CA ILE A 53 -8.23 -5.68 -29.43
C ILE A 53 -7.53 -5.56 -30.78
N ALA A 54 -7.52 -4.38 -31.36
CA ALA A 54 -6.68 -4.13 -32.52
C ALA A 54 -5.22 -4.43 -32.16
N ALA A 55 -4.49 -5.07 -33.09
CA ALA A 55 -3.06 -5.28 -32.93
C ALA A 55 -2.37 -3.93 -32.61
N GLY A 56 -1.84 -3.78 -31.40
CA GLY A 56 -1.21 -2.54 -30.93
C GLY A 56 -2.09 -1.63 -30.07
N THR A 57 -3.21 -2.10 -29.48
CA THR A 57 -3.93 -1.34 -28.47
C THR A 57 -2.97 -0.96 -27.34
N PRO A 58 -2.73 0.36 -27.09
CA PRO A 58 -1.76 0.79 -26.09
C PRO A 58 -2.12 0.26 -24.70
N GLY A 59 -1.16 -0.43 -24.06
CA GLY A 59 -1.34 -0.93 -22.71
C GLY A 59 -1.89 -2.34 -22.61
N ALA A 60 -2.51 -2.91 -23.64
CA ALA A 60 -2.95 -4.32 -23.64
C ALA A 60 -1.76 -5.26 -23.61
N ILE A 61 -1.76 -6.20 -22.65
CA ILE A 61 -0.68 -7.17 -22.44
C ILE A 61 -1.21 -8.56 -22.75
N ASP A 62 -0.52 -9.27 -23.65
CA ASP A 62 -0.88 -10.64 -23.98
C ASP A 62 -0.74 -11.58 -22.77
N ALA A 63 -1.73 -12.43 -22.56
CA ALA A 63 -1.78 -13.40 -21.44
C ALA A 63 -0.61 -14.38 -21.45
N ASN A 64 -0.10 -14.77 -22.62
CA ASN A 64 1.07 -15.64 -22.72
C ASN A 64 2.33 -14.94 -22.19
N THR A 65 2.47 -13.64 -22.47
CA THR A 65 3.57 -12.84 -21.94
C THR A 65 3.52 -12.82 -20.40
N VAL A 66 2.34 -12.57 -19.82
CA VAL A 66 2.16 -12.57 -18.36
C VAL A 66 2.43 -13.95 -17.77
N THR A 67 1.98 -15.03 -18.42
CA THR A 67 2.26 -16.40 -18.00
C THR A 67 3.77 -16.67 -17.95
N ASN A 68 4.51 -16.26 -18.98
CA ASN A 68 5.98 -16.42 -19.03
C ASN A 68 6.67 -15.60 -17.93
N GLU A 69 6.22 -14.37 -17.66
CA GLU A 69 6.72 -13.54 -16.59
C GLU A 69 6.49 -14.18 -15.20
N ILE A 70 5.30 -14.72 -14.95
CA ILE A 70 4.98 -15.42 -13.70
C ILE A 70 5.81 -16.70 -13.57
N MET A 71 5.98 -17.48 -14.63
CA MET A 71 6.87 -18.65 -14.61
C MET A 71 8.31 -18.27 -14.28
N PHE A 72 8.81 -17.17 -14.82
CA PHE A 72 10.12 -16.64 -14.44
C PHE A 72 10.19 -16.32 -12.94
N LEU A 73 9.16 -15.70 -12.37
CA LEU A 73 9.11 -15.43 -10.92
C LEU A 73 9.13 -16.71 -10.08
N VAL A 74 8.44 -17.77 -10.51
CA VAL A 74 8.50 -19.08 -9.83
C VAL A 74 9.93 -19.62 -9.82
N TYR A 75 10.68 -19.48 -10.93
CA TYR A 75 12.10 -19.85 -10.96
C TYR A 75 12.93 -18.98 -10.02
N MET A 76 12.68 -17.67 -9.96
CA MET A 76 13.37 -16.76 -9.03
C MET A 76 13.06 -17.11 -7.57
N LEU A 77 11.83 -17.51 -7.25
CA LEU A 77 11.43 -18.00 -5.93
C LEU A 77 12.18 -19.28 -5.53
N ALA A 78 12.45 -20.16 -6.49
CA ALA A 78 13.17 -21.41 -6.27
C ALA A 78 14.71 -21.25 -6.17
N LEU A 79 15.27 -20.11 -6.61
CA LEU A 79 16.72 -19.87 -6.62
C LEU A 79 17.42 -20.14 -5.27
N PRO A 80 16.84 -19.82 -4.09
CA PRO A 80 17.49 -20.15 -2.80
C PRO A 80 17.79 -21.62 -2.61
N LEU A 81 17.07 -22.54 -3.31
CA LEU A 81 17.34 -23.97 -3.26
C LEU A 81 18.72 -24.31 -3.82
N LEU A 82 19.25 -23.51 -4.74
CA LEU A 82 20.63 -23.65 -5.25
C LEU A 82 21.66 -23.51 -4.14
N ALA A 83 21.34 -22.80 -3.05
CA ALA A 83 22.22 -22.71 -1.89
C ALA A 83 22.44 -24.07 -1.19
N LEU A 84 21.58 -25.08 -1.40
CA LEU A 84 21.81 -26.45 -0.93
C LEU A 84 23.03 -27.08 -1.62
N ILE A 85 23.23 -26.78 -2.88
CA ILE A 85 24.30 -27.32 -3.73
C ILE A 85 25.52 -26.36 -3.70
N LEU A 86 25.30 -25.12 -4.09
CA LEU A 86 26.33 -24.09 -4.28
C LEU A 86 26.69 -23.33 -3.01
N GLY A 87 25.97 -23.52 -1.92
CA GLY A 87 26.12 -22.75 -0.68
C GLY A 87 27.49 -22.91 0.01
N ARG A 88 28.38 -23.80 -0.46
CA ARG A 88 29.79 -23.87 -0.01
C ARG A 88 30.67 -22.83 -0.67
N ILE A 89 30.24 -22.28 -1.80
CA ILE A 89 30.98 -21.37 -2.66
C ILE A 89 30.63 -19.92 -2.28
N ARG A 90 31.55 -19.21 -1.63
CA ARG A 90 31.30 -17.83 -1.18
C ARG A 90 31.09 -16.82 -2.30
N TRP A 91 31.69 -17.07 -3.47
CA TRP A 91 31.54 -16.20 -4.64
C TRP A 91 30.07 -16.11 -5.13
N VAL A 92 29.22 -17.05 -4.75
CA VAL A 92 27.78 -16.99 -5.00
C VAL A 92 27.15 -15.73 -4.40
N THR A 93 27.70 -15.19 -3.31
CA THR A 93 27.25 -13.90 -2.74
C THR A 93 27.44 -12.75 -3.72
N ILE A 94 28.58 -12.72 -4.42
CA ILE A 94 28.86 -11.66 -5.42
C ILE A 94 27.94 -11.82 -6.63
N VAL A 95 27.69 -13.06 -7.07
CA VAL A 95 26.76 -13.33 -8.17
C VAL A 95 25.33 -12.87 -7.79
N ALA A 96 24.88 -13.17 -6.57
CA ALA A 96 23.59 -12.72 -6.05
C ALA A 96 23.48 -11.18 -6.04
N VAL A 97 24.53 -10.50 -5.56
CA VAL A 97 24.60 -9.03 -5.56
C VAL A 97 24.64 -8.48 -6.99
N GLY A 98 25.37 -9.13 -7.91
CA GLY A 98 25.36 -8.77 -9.32
C GLY A 98 23.97 -8.86 -9.95
N LEU A 99 23.22 -9.91 -9.61
CA LEU A 99 21.83 -10.09 -10.06
C LEU A 99 20.91 -8.98 -9.50
N ILE A 100 21.07 -8.62 -8.22
CA ILE A 100 20.33 -7.49 -7.59
C ILE A 100 20.64 -6.18 -8.31
N ALA A 101 21.92 -5.88 -8.52
CA ALA A 101 22.37 -4.64 -9.17
C ALA A 101 21.88 -4.55 -10.62
N ALA A 102 22.00 -5.63 -11.38
CA ALA A 102 21.51 -5.71 -12.75
C ALA A 102 19.99 -5.53 -12.83
N GLY A 103 19.24 -6.27 -12.02
CA GLY A 103 17.79 -6.15 -11.97
C GLY A 103 17.34 -4.73 -11.59
N ARG A 104 18.03 -4.10 -10.62
CA ARG A 104 17.73 -2.72 -10.21
C ARG A 104 17.98 -1.71 -11.33
N ALA A 105 19.07 -1.85 -12.05
CA ALA A 105 19.37 -0.99 -13.20
C ALA A 105 18.35 -1.17 -14.33
N LEU A 106 17.96 -2.42 -14.64
CA LEU A 106 17.00 -2.74 -15.70
C LEU A 106 15.58 -2.27 -15.38
N MET A 107 15.18 -2.22 -14.10
CA MET A 107 13.87 -1.71 -13.70
C MET A 107 13.68 -0.23 -14.03
N ILE A 108 14.76 0.56 -13.95
CA ILE A 108 14.72 2.02 -14.05
C ILE A 108 15.12 2.46 -15.47
N ALA A 109 16.03 1.71 -16.11
CA ALA A 109 16.39 1.96 -17.50
C ALA A 109 15.21 1.61 -18.39
N ASN A 110 14.81 2.55 -19.25
CA ASN A 110 13.74 2.31 -20.23
C ASN A 110 14.20 1.30 -21.28
N THR A 111 14.15 0.01 -20.92
CA THR A 111 14.57 -1.12 -21.75
C THR A 111 13.36 -1.90 -22.27
N SER A 112 13.59 -2.79 -23.23
CA SER A 112 12.58 -3.75 -23.70
C SER A 112 12.30 -4.87 -22.68
N ILE A 113 13.04 -4.92 -21.58
CA ILE A 113 12.87 -5.94 -20.53
C ILE A 113 11.71 -5.52 -19.62
N SER A 114 10.79 -6.46 -19.40
CA SER A 114 9.65 -6.24 -18.50
C SER A 114 10.11 -5.82 -17.09
N PRO A 115 9.51 -4.77 -16.51
CA PRO A 115 9.77 -4.39 -15.12
C PRO A 115 9.53 -5.54 -14.12
N LEU A 116 8.59 -6.45 -14.41
CA LEU A 116 8.33 -7.63 -13.59
C LEU A 116 9.51 -8.60 -13.57
N ILE A 117 10.14 -8.85 -14.74
CA ILE A 117 11.35 -9.68 -14.84
C ILE A 117 12.50 -9.04 -14.10
N ALA A 118 12.74 -7.74 -14.32
CA ALA A 118 13.81 -7.01 -13.65
C ALA A 118 13.64 -7.02 -12.11
N THR A 119 12.42 -6.81 -11.63
CA THR A 119 12.08 -6.90 -10.20
C THR A 119 12.28 -8.31 -9.65
N GLY A 120 11.88 -9.33 -10.42
CA GLY A 120 12.10 -10.73 -10.08
C GLY A 120 13.58 -11.07 -9.93
N MET A 121 14.46 -10.47 -10.73
CA MET A 121 15.93 -10.61 -10.59
C MET A 121 16.41 -10.03 -9.24
N VAL A 122 15.94 -8.85 -8.85
CA VAL A 122 16.29 -8.25 -7.55
C VAL A 122 15.79 -9.13 -6.39
N PHE A 123 14.56 -9.60 -6.49
CA PHE A 123 13.94 -10.45 -5.48
C PHE A 123 14.66 -11.81 -5.35
N GLY A 124 14.87 -12.53 -6.45
CA GLY A 124 15.57 -13.81 -6.46
C GLY A 124 17.02 -13.69 -6.03
N GLY A 125 17.75 -12.66 -6.50
CA GLY A 125 19.09 -12.34 -6.05
C GLY A 125 19.14 -12.06 -4.55
N GLY A 126 18.17 -11.30 -4.02
CA GLY A 126 18.02 -11.03 -2.59
C GLY A 126 17.80 -12.29 -1.76
N LEU A 127 16.98 -13.23 -2.25
CA LEU A 127 16.75 -14.52 -1.59
C LEU A 127 18.03 -15.39 -1.58
N VAL A 128 18.79 -15.43 -2.68
CA VAL A 128 20.08 -16.12 -2.72
C VAL A 128 21.07 -15.47 -1.76
N TYR A 129 21.15 -14.13 -1.74
CA TYR A 129 21.98 -13.41 -0.79
C TYR A 129 21.59 -13.75 0.66
N LEU A 130 20.29 -13.77 0.99
CA LEU A 130 19.80 -14.19 2.30
C LEU A 130 20.21 -15.62 2.65
N ALA A 131 20.13 -16.55 1.70
CA ALA A 131 20.58 -17.93 1.91
C ALA A 131 22.07 -18.00 2.25
N MET A 132 22.89 -17.22 1.55
CA MET A 132 24.33 -17.12 1.82
C MET A 132 24.61 -16.42 3.15
N LEU A 133 23.82 -15.39 3.48
CA LEU A 133 23.91 -14.67 4.75
C LEU A 133 23.61 -15.60 5.94
N VAL A 134 22.52 -16.38 5.86
CA VAL A 134 22.17 -17.39 6.88
C VAL A 134 23.32 -18.38 7.08
N ARG A 135 24.00 -18.77 6.01
CA ARG A 135 25.07 -19.75 6.08
C ARG A 135 26.37 -19.20 6.68
N PHE A 136 26.73 -17.99 6.31
CA PHE A 136 28.04 -17.43 6.65
C PHE A 136 28.00 -16.34 7.71
N ARG A 137 26.85 -15.64 7.86
CA ARG A 137 26.75 -14.42 8.67
C ARG A 137 25.32 -14.19 9.17
N ALA A 138 24.67 -15.22 9.66
CA ALA A 138 23.25 -15.14 10.09
C ALA A 138 22.96 -13.97 11.06
N GLN A 139 23.97 -13.54 11.84
CA GLN A 139 23.87 -12.38 12.74
C GLN A 139 23.56 -11.05 12.03
N ALA A 140 23.78 -10.95 10.71
CA ALA A 140 23.51 -9.76 9.93
C ALA A 140 22.05 -9.66 9.45
N ILE A 141 21.26 -10.73 9.55
CA ILE A 141 19.86 -10.76 9.09
C ILE A 141 19.00 -9.66 9.72
N PRO A 142 19.03 -9.43 11.06
CA PRO A 142 18.27 -8.34 11.66
C PRO A 142 18.66 -6.97 11.10
N TYR A 143 19.94 -6.74 10.85
CA TYR A 143 20.42 -5.48 10.28
C TYR A 143 19.96 -5.29 8.83
N LEU A 144 19.94 -6.37 8.03
CA LEU A 144 19.41 -6.32 6.66
C LEU A 144 17.96 -5.83 6.63
N PHE A 145 17.09 -6.45 7.44
CA PHE A 145 15.67 -6.10 7.43
C PHE A 145 15.41 -4.74 8.08
N VAL A 146 15.92 -4.50 9.28
CA VAL A 146 15.63 -3.26 10.02
C VAL A 146 16.21 -2.02 9.31
N LEU A 147 17.45 -2.09 8.82
CA LEU A 147 18.03 -0.97 8.07
C LEU A 147 17.42 -0.84 6.67
N GLY A 148 17.09 -1.96 6.02
CA GLY A 148 16.42 -1.96 4.73
C GLY A 148 15.02 -1.31 4.81
N ILE A 149 14.23 -1.68 5.82
CA ILE A 149 12.92 -1.08 6.09
C ILE A 149 13.05 0.42 6.41
N ALA A 150 13.98 0.80 7.28
CA ALA A 150 14.17 2.21 7.62
C ALA A 150 14.62 3.05 6.40
N ALA A 151 15.48 2.49 5.54
CA ALA A 151 15.88 3.15 4.30
C ALA A 151 14.70 3.29 3.32
N ASP A 152 13.86 2.26 3.17
CA ASP A 152 12.62 2.33 2.39
C ASP A 152 11.66 3.41 2.93
N GLN A 153 11.51 3.52 4.26
CA GLN A 153 10.73 4.58 4.90
C GLN A 153 11.25 5.98 4.57
N VAL A 154 12.57 6.17 4.55
CA VAL A 154 13.20 7.44 4.16
C VAL A 154 12.91 7.77 2.70
N PHE A 155 13.08 6.83 1.77
CA PHE A 155 12.78 7.05 0.35
C PHE A 155 11.31 7.42 0.14
N ARG A 156 10.40 6.73 0.80
CA ARG A 156 8.96 7.02 0.74
C ARG A 156 8.60 8.36 1.37
N ALA A 157 9.27 8.76 2.43
CA ALA A 157 9.09 10.09 3.03
C ALA A 157 9.44 11.20 2.04
N VAL A 158 10.54 11.04 1.29
CA VAL A 158 10.96 11.99 0.24
C VAL A 158 9.98 12.02 -0.93
N GLY A 159 9.44 10.88 -1.34
CA GLY A 159 8.51 10.74 -2.44
C GLY A 159 7.02 10.88 -2.09
N ASN A 160 6.70 11.41 -0.90
CA ASN A 160 5.31 11.54 -0.43
C ASN A 160 4.54 10.22 -0.47
N THR A 161 5.12 9.17 0.09
CA THR A 161 4.63 7.78 0.14
C THR A 161 4.89 6.93 -1.10
N LEU A 162 5.07 7.51 -2.27
CA LEU A 162 5.56 6.82 -3.45
C LEU A 162 7.09 6.68 -3.34
N ASP A 163 7.64 5.51 -3.62
CA ASP A 163 9.09 5.33 -3.67
C ASP A 163 9.65 6.00 -4.95
N PRO A 164 10.38 7.12 -4.85
CA PRO A 164 10.87 7.85 -6.04
C PRO A 164 12.00 7.09 -6.75
N SER A 165 12.57 6.08 -6.13
CA SER A 165 13.70 5.33 -6.69
C SER A 165 13.35 4.50 -7.93
N TRP A 166 12.05 4.42 -8.28
CA TRP A 166 11.55 3.80 -9.52
C TRP A 166 11.52 4.77 -10.70
N SER A 167 11.64 6.08 -10.46
CA SER A 167 11.66 7.07 -11.52
C SER A 167 12.98 7.01 -12.30
N PRO A 168 12.95 7.19 -13.64
CA PRO A 168 14.16 7.31 -14.47
C PRO A 168 15.15 8.38 -13.98
N ASP A 169 14.66 9.43 -13.34
CA ASP A 169 15.48 10.52 -12.78
C ASP A 169 16.47 10.02 -11.70
N TYR A 170 16.16 8.91 -11.06
CA TYR A 170 17.01 8.28 -10.03
C TYR A 170 18.00 7.25 -10.58
N LEU A 171 18.05 7.01 -11.89
CA LEU A 171 18.91 5.98 -12.50
C LEU A 171 20.37 6.13 -12.05
N ASN A 172 20.94 7.34 -12.12
CA ASN A 172 22.33 7.60 -11.75
C ASN A 172 22.62 7.27 -10.27
N ILE A 173 21.68 7.61 -9.38
CA ILE A 173 21.81 7.29 -7.95
C ILE A 173 21.75 5.77 -7.74
N GLN A 174 20.85 5.09 -8.42
CA GLN A 174 20.72 3.64 -8.32
C GLN A 174 21.95 2.90 -8.89
N LEU A 175 22.52 3.37 -9.98
CA LEU A 175 23.78 2.83 -10.52
C LEU A 175 24.94 3.04 -9.55
N ALA A 176 25.04 4.21 -8.92
CA ALA A 176 26.05 4.49 -7.90
C ALA A 176 25.90 3.57 -6.69
N LEU A 177 24.68 3.42 -6.14
CA LEU A 177 24.39 2.52 -5.02
C LEU A 177 24.68 1.05 -5.39
N SER A 178 24.34 0.63 -6.60
CA SER A 178 24.63 -0.71 -7.12
C SER A 178 26.14 -0.95 -7.25
N GLY A 179 26.89 0.03 -7.74
CA GLY A 179 28.36 -0.04 -7.81
C GLY A 179 29.00 -0.13 -6.43
N ILE A 180 28.54 0.67 -5.47
CA ILE A 180 28.97 0.61 -4.07
C ILE A 180 28.66 -0.76 -3.47
N LEU A 181 27.47 -1.29 -3.72
CA LEU A 181 27.05 -2.60 -3.22
C LEU A 181 27.95 -3.73 -3.75
N ILE A 182 28.24 -3.74 -5.06
CA ILE A 182 29.14 -4.72 -5.68
C ILE A 182 30.54 -4.62 -5.03
N LEU A 183 31.09 -3.41 -4.90
CA LEU A 183 32.39 -3.19 -4.29
C LEU A 183 32.45 -3.70 -2.85
N MET A 184 31.42 -3.37 -2.05
CA MET A 184 31.30 -3.86 -0.67
C MET A 184 31.24 -5.39 -0.62
N SER A 185 30.47 -6.02 -1.51
CA SER A 185 30.34 -7.48 -1.57
C SER A 185 31.67 -8.16 -1.91
N VAL A 186 32.45 -7.60 -2.81
CA VAL A 186 33.81 -8.10 -3.12
C VAL A 186 34.73 -7.98 -1.89
N ILE A 187 34.79 -6.80 -1.26
CA ILE A 187 35.61 -6.55 -0.07
C ILE A 187 35.24 -7.52 1.06
N THR A 188 33.96 -7.70 1.32
CA THR A 188 33.48 -8.55 2.41
C THR A 188 33.74 -10.03 2.14
N THR A 189 33.55 -10.49 0.90
CA THR A 189 33.82 -11.88 0.50
C THR A 189 35.28 -12.24 0.61
N ILE A 190 36.22 -11.36 0.15
CA ILE A 190 37.63 -11.53 0.29
C ILE A 190 38.08 -11.46 1.75
N GLY A 191 37.54 -10.48 2.50
CA GLY A 191 37.87 -10.30 3.93
C GLY A 191 37.50 -11.52 4.77
N GLN A 192 36.36 -12.14 4.52
CA GLN A 192 35.95 -13.39 5.18
C GLN A 192 36.87 -14.54 4.90
N GLY A 193 37.34 -14.68 3.64
CA GLY A 193 38.28 -15.72 3.29
C GLY A 193 39.59 -15.63 4.09
N ARG A 194 40.05 -14.42 4.37
CA ARG A 194 41.26 -14.16 5.20
C ARG A 194 41.01 -14.42 6.69
N GLN A 195 39.83 -14.07 7.21
CA GLN A 195 39.46 -14.30 8.62
C GLN A 195 39.34 -15.80 8.96
N GLN A 196 38.65 -16.59 8.14
CA GLN A 196 38.47 -18.02 8.38
C GLN A 196 39.83 -18.80 8.34
N LYS A 197 40.77 -18.41 7.48
CA LYS A 197 42.13 -18.98 7.49
C LYS A 197 42.86 -18.64 8.79
N ALA A 198 42.52 -17.52 9.43
CA ALA A 198 43.20 -17.06 10.64
C ALA A 198 42.52 -17.59 11.94
N GLU A 199 41.23 -18.01 11.88
CA GLU A 199 40.40 -18.43 13.03
C GLU A 199 40.24 -19.96 13.13
N GLN A 200 40.96 -20.77 12.37
CA GLN A 200 40.92 -22.22 12.45
C GLN A 200 41.18 -22.80 13.87
N SER A 201 41.52 -21.94 14.84
CA SER A 201 41.82 -22.31 16.21
C SER A 201 40.79 -21.91 17.28
N GLU A 202 39.75 -21.10 16.92
CA GLU A 202 38.69 -20.71 17.88
C GLU A 202 37.33 -21.23 17.43
N VAL A 203 36.70 -22.07 18.27
CA VAL A 203 35.33 -22.56 18.09
C VAL A 203 34.35 -21.42 18.41
N LEU A 204 34.07 -20.56 17.43
CA LEU A 204 33.03 -19.56 17.57
C LEU A 204 31.63 -20.22 17.37
N PRO A 205 30.62 -19.82 18.14
CA PRO A 205 29.28 -20.35 17.98
C PRO A 205 28.76 -20.06 16.58
N ASN A 206 28.40 -21.11 15.86
CA ASN A 206 27.85 -21.01 14.51
C ASN A 206 26.36 -20.65 14.61
N TYR A 207 25.95 -19.58 13.95
CA TYR A 207 24.55 -19.14 13.92
C TYR A 207 23.86 -19.53 12.62
N GLY A 208 22.56 -19.68 12.64
CA GLY A 208 21.76 -20.01 11.48
C GLY A 208 20.29 -19.60 11.64
N LEU A 209 19.54 -19.75 10.56
CA LEU A 209 18.10 -19.59 10.60
C LEU A 209 17.50 -20.69 11.47
N MET A 210 16.53 -20.34 12.30
CA MET A 210 15.74 -21.33 13.01
C MET A 210 14.99 -22.21 11.99
N PRO A 211 15.11 -23.56 12.02
CA PRO A 211 14.41 -24.43 11.06
C PRO A 211 12.91 -24.19 11.10
N ILE A 212 12.19 -24.52 10.08
CA ILE A 212 10.73 -24.38 9.91
C ILE A 212 10.17 -23.09 10.51
N TRP A 213 10.25 -22.93 11.84
CA TRP A 213 9.71 -21.77 12.57
C TRP A 213 10.37 -20.46 12.18
N GLY A 214 11.67 -20.47 11.87
CA GLY A 214 12.38 -19.30 11.36
C GLY A 214 11.93 -18.92 9.96
N GLY A 215 11.64 -19.90 9.09
CA GLY A 215 11.07 -19.66 7.78
C GLY A 215 9.65 -19.09 7.87
N ILE A 216 8.77 -19.76 8.60
CA ILE A 216 7.38 -19.31 8.81
C ILE A 216 7.36 -17.91 9.45
N GLY A 217 8.16 -17.70 10.50
CA GLY A 217 8.24 -16.41 11.19
C GLY A 217 8.77 -15.30 10.31
N LEU A 218 9.73 -15.60 9.42
CA LEU A 218 10.24 -14.64 8.43
C LEU A 218 9.11 -14.21 7.46
N GLY A 219 8.32 -15.15 6.95
CA GLY A 219 7.21 -14.85 6.05
C GLY A 219 6.11 -14.03 6.72
N GLY A 220 5.70 -14.43 7.94
CA GLY A 220 4.71 -13.68 8.73
C GLY A 220 5.18 -12.28 9.10
N LEU A 221 6.45 -12.14 9.53
CA LEU A 221 7.02 -10.85 9.89
C LEU A 221 7.20 -9.94 8.67
N LEU A 222 7.64 -10.49 7.53
CA LEU A 222 7.76 -9.74 6.29
C LEU A 222 6.41 -9.19 5.83
N PHE A 223 5.35 -10.00 5.88
CA PHE A 223 4.00 -9.55 5.55
C PHE A 223 3.53 -8.46 6.53
N LEU A 224 3.65 -8.69 7.84
CA LEU A 224 3.23 -7.73 8.87
C LEU A 224 3.90 -6.36 8.71
N GLU A 225 5.21 -6.36 8.41
CA GLU A 225 5.97 -5.14 8.17
C GLU A 225 5.55 -4.47 6.86
N LEU A 226 5.50 -5.21 5.75
CA LEU A 226 5.22 -4.60 4.44
C LEU A 226 3.77 -4.18 4.24
N ALA A 227 2.81 -4.89 4.84
CA ALA A 227 1.39 -4.59 4.69
C ALA A 227 0.86 -3.56 5.72
N LEU A 228 1.54 -3.39 6.87
CA LEU A 228 1.05 -2.52 7.94
C LEU A 228 2.16 -1.71 8.60
N LEU A 229 3.03 -2.38 9.37
CA LEU A 229 3.81 -1.70 10.41
C LEU A 229 5.00 -0.89 9.87
N ALA A 230 5.61 -1.31 8.76
CA ALA A 230 6.69 -0.56 8.13
C ALA A 230 6.22 0.59 7.23
N LEU A 231 4.91 0.76 7.03
CA LEU A 231 4.33 1.83 6.23
C LEU A 231 3.74 2.92 7.12
N PRO A 232 4.42 4.07 7.29
CA PRO A 232 3.90 5.17 8.12
C PRO A 232 2.55 5.69 7.65
N ASN A 233 2.29 5.70 6.33
CA ASN A 233 1.00 6.09 5.75
C ASN A 233 -0.12 5.10 6.10
N THR A 234 0.14 3.80 6.06
CA THR A 234 -0.85 2.79 6.46
C THR A 234 -1.17 2.89 7.96
N ILE A 235 -0.15 3.16 8.80
CA ILE A 235 -0.35 3.42 10.23
C ILE A 235 -1.20 4.67 10.44
N ALA A 236 -0.88 5.77 9.74
CA ALA A 236 -1.61 7.01 9.82
C ALA A 236 -3.07 6.86 9.37
N GLY A 237 -3.30 6.22 8.23
CA GLY A 237 -4.64 5.98 7.70
C GLY A 237 -5.49 5.08 8.59
N ARG A 238 -4.93 4.00 9.15
CA ARG A 238 -5.69 3.11 10.05
C ARG A 238 -5.96 3.73 11.42
N ALA A 239 -5.07 4.60 11.90
CA ALA A 239 -5.27 5.33 13.14
C ALA A 239 -6.13 6.60 12.95
N ASP A 240 -6.47 6.94 11.71
CA ASP A 240 -7.11 8.21 11.36
C ASP A 240 -6.38 9.40 12.01
N TYR A 241 -5.07 9.47 11.74
CA TYR A 241 -4.21 10.48 12.34
C TYR A 241 -3.16 11.01 11.35
N ASP A 242 -2.59 12.16 11.66
CA ASP A 242 -1.67 12.87 10.77
C ASP A 242 -0.40 12.07 10.45
N TYR A 243 -0.17 11.86 9.16
CA TYR A 243 1.02 11.19 8.62
C TYR A 243 2.32 11.94 8.97
N THR A 244 2.31 13.27 8.95
CA THR A 244 3.52 14.07 9.19
C THR A 244 4.04 13.92 10.62
N THR A 245 3.12 13.70 11.55
CA THR A 245 3.42 13.43 12.95
C THR A 245 3.91 11.98 13.14
N LEU A 246 3.23 11.00 12.56
CA LEU A 246 3.53 9.58 12.83
C LEU A 246 4.78 9.07 12.10
N ALA A 247 5.06 9.51 10.87
CA ALA A 247 6.14 8.97 10.06
C ALA A 247 7.53 9.00 10.73
N PRO A 248 7.98 10.09 11.36
CA PRO A 248 9.26 10.11 12.06
C PRO A 248 9.31 9.15 13.26
N PHE A 249 8.18 8.96 13.98
CA PHE A 249 8.13 8.04 15.11
C PHE A 249 8.11 6.58 14.68
N VAL A 250 7.46 6.24 13.57
CA VAL A 250 7.51 4.90 12.97
C VAL A 250 8.94 4.56 12.56
N THR A 251 9.64 5.50 11.91
CA THR A 251 11.05 5.32 11.53
C THR A 251 11.95 5.17 12.75
N LEU A 252 11.73 5.96 13.79
CA LEU A 252 12.43 5.83 15.07
C LEU A 252 12.18 4.45 15.68
N ALA A 253 10.92 4.02 15.77
CA ALA A 253 10.54 2.72 16.31
C ALA A 253 11.20 1.56 15.55
N THR A 254 11.32 1.66 14.23
CA THR A 254 12.03 0.71 13.38
C THR A 254 13.52 0.64 13.73
N LEU A 255 14.18 1.78 13.98
CA LEU A 255 15.62 1.86 14.21
C LEU A 255 16.05 1.57 15.65
N LEU A 256 15.18 1.83 16.65
CA LEU A 256 15.52 1.66 18.07
C LEU A 256 16.12 0.26 18.41
N PRO A 257 15.63 -0.86 17.84
CA PRO A 257 16.21 -2.17 18.10
C PRO A 257 17.66 -2.36 17.65
N LEU A 258 18.19 -1.48 16.77
CA LEU A 258 19.62 -1.52 16.40
C LEU A 258 20.54 -1.08 17.55
N ILE A 259 20.00 -0.36 18.53
CA ILE A 259 20.74 0.19 19.65
C ILE A 259 20.94 -0.89 20.73
N PRO A 260 22.17 -1.28 21.08
CA PRO A 260 22.42 -2.36 22.05
C PRO A 260 21.77 -2.15 23.41
N TRP A 261 21.79 -0.92 23.91
CA TRP A 261 21.15 -0.58 25.17
C TRP A 261 19.62 -0.82 25.14
N VAL A 262 18.94 -0.41 24.05
CA VAL A 262 17.49 -0.64 23.87
C VAL A 262 17.17 -2.12 23.87
N ARG A 263 17.95 -2.94 23.13
CA ARG A 263 17.77 -4.38 23.15
C ARG A 263 18.00 -4.98 24.55
N GLN A 264 18.97 -4.45 25.29
CA GLN A 264 19.20 -4.90 26.66
C GLN A 264 17.99 -4.61 27.56
N GLN A 265 17.40 -3.41 27.47
CA GLN A 265 16.20 -3.08 28.24
C GLN A 265 14.99 -3.93 27.80
N ALA A 266 14.79 -4.10 26.50
CA ALA A 266 13.75 -4.99 25.98
C ALA A 266 13.96 -6.45 26.44
N SER A 267 15.22 -6.94 26.47
CA SER A 267 15.56 -8.25 27.00
C SER A 267 15.24 -8.38 28.51
N ASN A 268 15.51 -7.33 29.28
CA ASN A 268 15.17 -7.30 30.70
C ASN A 268 13.64 -7.37 30.90
N PHE A 269 12.89 -6.57 30.12
CA PHE A 269 11.43 -6.59 30.14
C PHE A 269 10.86 -7.97 29.78
N VAL A 270 11.32 -8.56 28.68
CA VAL A 270 10.94 -9.93 28.28
C VAL A 270 11.32 -10.96 29.35
N GLY A 271 12.42 -10.69 30.08
CA GLY A 271 12.89 -11.52 31.19
C GLY A 271 11.98 -11.55 32.41
N LEU A 272 11.05 -10.59 32.56
CA LEU A 272 10.03 -10.60 33.62
C LEU A 272 8.97 -11.67 33.41
N PHE A 273 8.77 -12.13 32.20
CA PHE A 273 7.78 -13.15 31.87
C PHE A 273 8.33 -14.57 32.09
N ASP A 274 7.46 -15.48 32.49
CA ASP A 274 7.80 -16.89 32.57
C ASP A 274 8.31 -17.43 31.23
N GLN A 275 9.30 -18.32 31.26
CA GLN A 275 9.98 -18.83 30.07
C GLN A 275 9.02 -19.49 29.08
N ASN A 276 7.98 -20.16 29.55
CA ASN A 276 7.00 -20.83 28.71
C ASN A 276 5.98 -19.85 28.09
N ALA A 277 5.70 -18.74 28.78
CA ALA A 277 4.69 -17.76 28.40
C ALA A 277 5.23 -16.59 27.53
N ARG A 278 6.56 -16.37 27.55
CA ARG A 278 7.19 -15.17 26.91
C ARG A 278 6.71 -14.89 25.50
N GLY A 279 6.81 -15.88 24.64
CA GLY A 279 6.46 -15.72 23.23
C GLY A 279 4.96 -15.44 23.05
N TRP A 280 4.13 -16.13 23.81
CA TRP A 280 2.69 -15.95 23.80
C TRP A 280 2.27 -14.58 24.32
N LEU A 281 2.89 -14.11 25.40
CA LEU A 281 2.61 -12.76 25.94
C LEU A 281 3.08 -11.67 25.02
N TRP A 282 4.23 -11.83 24.34
CA TRP A 282 4.69 -10.88 23.34
C TRP A 282 3.75 -10.81 22.13
N MET A 283 3.32 -11.97 21.65
CA MET A 283 2.32 -12.07 20.58
C MET A 283 1.01 -11.38 20.98
N LEU A 284 0.51 -11.67 22.18
CA LEU A 284 -0.72 -11.06 22.70
C LEU A 284 -0.57 -9.54 22.81
N LEU A 285 0.56 -9.05 23.32
CA LEU A 285 0.84 -7.62 23.42
C LEU A 285 0.80 -6.95 22.04
N MET A 286 1.47 -7.53 21.04
CA MET A 286 1.45 -7.04 19.68
C MET A 286 0.04 -7.06 19.09
N ALA A 287 -0.69 -8.15 19.26
CA ALA A 287 -2.05 -8.29 18.78
C ALA A 287 -2.98 -7.22 19.39
N LEU A 288 -2.88 -6.99 20.70
CA LEU A 288 -3.66 -5.96 21.40
C LEU A 288 -3.32 -4.54 20.89
N MET A 289 -2.03 -4.23 20.71
CA MET A 289 -1.61 -2.93 20.15
C MET A 289 -2.16 -2.72 18.73
N ILE A 290 -2.11 -3.76 17.89
CA ILE A 290 -2.62 -3.69 16.51
C ILE A 290 -4.14 -3.58 16.50
N VAL A 291 -4.87 -4.38 17.28
CA VAL A 291 -6.33 -4.27 17.39
C VAL A 291 -6.74 -2.89 17.87
N PHE A 292 -6.10 -2.39 18.93
CA PHE A 292 -6.37 -1.04 19.43
C PHE A 292 -6.08 0.01 18.35
N GLY A 293 -4.90 -0.05 17.73
CA GLY A 293 -4.48 0.94 16.74
C GLY A 293 -5.26 0.91 15.42
N THR A 294 -5.98 -0.19 15.12
CA THR A 294 -6.79 -0.31 13.90
C THR A 294 -8.29 -0.15 14.12
N ARG A 295 -8.76 -0.23 15.38
CA ARG A 295 -10.19 -0.11 15.73
C ARG A 295 -10.54 1.19 16.43
N PHE A 296 -9.56 1.88 16.99
CA PHE A 296 -9.71 3.22 17.54
C PHE A 296 -9.07 4.24 16.61
N GLN A 297 -9.31 5.52 16.87
CA GLN A 297 -8.84 6.65 16.08
C GLN A 297 -7.99 7.60 16.92
N GLY A 298 -7.25 8.46 16.23
CA GLY A 298 -6.47 9.53 16.83
C GLY A 298 -5.11 9.09 17.33
N ILE A 299 -4.45 9.99 18.07
CA ILE A 299 -3.06 9.85 18.49
C ILE A 299 -2.79 8.58 19.32
N ALA A 300 -3.74 8.15 20.15
CA ALA A 300 -3.57 6.96 20.99
C ALA A 300 -3.48 5.69 20.13
N ALA A 301 -4.29 5.59 19.08
CA ALA A 301 -4.24 4.52 18.10
C ALA A 301 -2.91 4.53 17.32
N GLY A 302 -2.48 5.72 16.87
CA GLY A 302 -1.18 5.89 16.21
C GLY A 302 -0.01 5.46 17.09
N VAL A 303 0.01 5.86 18.36
CA VAL A 303 1.04 5.44 19.33
C VAL A 303 1.05 3.92 19.53
N ALA A 304 -0.12 3.28 19.61
CA ALA A 304 -0.20 1.81 19.73
C ALA A 304 0.43 1.11 18.53
N LEU A 305 0.18 1.57 17.30
CA LEU A 305 0.79 1.02 16.08
C LEU A 305 2.30 1.28 16.00
N VAL A 306 2.76 2.46 16.44
CA VAL A 306 4.21 2.77 16.55
C VAL A 306 4.90 1.83 17.55
N LEU A 307 4.26 1.52 18.69
CA LEU A 307 4.79 0.55 19.64
C LEU A 307 4.75 -0.88 19.08
N ALA A 308 3.72 -1.23 18.30
CA ALA A 308 3.66 -2.50 17.59
C ALA A 308 4.80 -2.65 16.57
N GLN A 309 5.14 -1.56 15.84
CA GLN A 309 6.30 -1.52 14.94
C GLN A 309 7.61 -1.76 15.69
N PHE A 310 7.82 -1.12 16.82
CA PHE A 310 8.98 -1.38 17.67
C PHE A 310 9.06 -2.85 18.10
N ALA A 311 7.93 -3.42 18.54
CA ALA A 311 7.84 -4.80 18.95
C ALA A 311 8.10 -5.79 17.79
N ALA A 312 7.61 -5.50 16.58
CA ALA A 312 7.86 -6.27 15.37
C ALA A 312 9.34 -6.23 14.97
N SER A 313 9.92 -5.03 14.95
CA SER A 313 11.36 -4.86 14.64
C SER A 313 12.28 -5.63 15.59
N LEU A 314 11.88 -5.86 16.84
CA LEU A 314 12.63 -6.73 17.76
C LEU A 314 12.57 -8.21 17.37
N LEU A 315 11.49 -8.68 16.73
CA LEU A 315 11.33 -10.10 16.39
C LEU A 315 12.39 -10.59 15.39
N TRP A 316 12.98 -9.72 14.57
CA TRP A 316 14.04 -10.10 13.64
C TRP A 316 15.22 -10.80 14.33
N TRP A 317 15.49 -10.51 15.62
CA TRP A 317 16.55 -11.17 16.41
C TRP A 317 16.20 -12.60 16.81
N TRP A 318 14.92 -13.02 16.84
CA TRP A 318 14.51 -14.38 17.14
C TRP A 318 14.49 -15.30 15.92
N VAL A 319 14.46 -14.77 14.72
CA VAL A 319 14.51 -15.55 13.48
C VAL A 319 15.82 -16.35 13.38
N VAL A 320 16.90 -15.87 14.01
CA VAL A 320 18.25 -16.43 13.98
C VAL A 320 18.64 -17.00 15.35
N ARG A 321 19.26 -18.20 15.35
CA ARG A 321 19.72 -18.84 16.58
C ARG A 321 21.13 -19.45 16.45
N PRO A 322 21.84 -19.72 17.57
CA PRO A 322 23.04 -20.57 17.56
C PRO A 322 22.69 -21.98 17.08
N ARG A 323 23.57 -22.55 16.27
CA ARG A 323 23.47 -23.93 15.76
C ARG A 323 24.05 -24.94 16.72
N GLY A 324 23.45 -26.13 16.76
CA GLY A 324 24.13 -27.33 17.26
C GLY A 324 25.17 -27.84 16.25
N GLU A 325 26.24 -28.44 16.74
CA GLU A 325 27.36 -28.92 15.88
C GLU A 325 26.92 -29.92 14.78
N LYS A 326 25.93 -30.75 15.06
CA LYS A 326 25.40 -31.79 14.15
C LYS A 326 24.16 -31.34 13.35
N GLU A 327 23.71 -30.09 13.50
CA GLU A 327 22.48 -29.63 12.88
C GLU A 327 22.65 -29.33 11.39
N ARG A 328 21.95 -30.08 10.54
CA ARG A 328 21.88 -29.81 9.09
C ARG A 328 20.97 -28.62 8.86
N GLN A 329 21.40 -27.65 8.03
CA GLN A 329 20.61 -26.52 7.66
C GLN A 329 20.16 -26.62 6.20
N PHE A 330 18.85 -26.76 6.04
CA PHE A 330 18.17 -26.65 4.75
C PHE A 330 17.76 -25.19 4.50
N THR A 331 18.74 -24.29 4.55
CA THR A 331 18.53 -22.84 4.56
C THR A 331 17.68 -22.35 3.39
N GLY A 332 18.00 -22.82 2.18
CA GLY A 332 17.22 -22.45 0.98
C GLY A 332 15.76 -22.90 1.07
N LEU A 333 15.50 -24.08 1.61
CA LEU A 333 14.14 -24.60 1.80
C LEU A 333 13.33 -23.76 2.81
N TRP A 334 13.95 -23.39 3.94
CA TRP A 334 13.26 -22.56 4.94
C TRP A 334 12.98 -21.14 4.45
N LEU A 335 13.83 -20.58 3.60
CA LEU A 335 13.57 -19.29 2.95
C LEU A 335 12.42 -19.39 1.93
N VAL A 336 12.39 -20.42 1.11
CA VAL A 336 11.27 -20.65 0.19
C VAL A 336 9.96 -20.82 0.96
N LEU A 337 9.96 -21.58 2.06
CA LEU A 337 8.78 -21.69 2.93
C LEU A 337 8.36 -20.33 3.48
N GLY A 338 9.30 -19.49 3.92
CA GLY A 338 9.00 -18.14 4.39
C GLY A 338 8.35 -17.27 3.31
N VAL A 339 8.87 -17.31 2.09
CA VAL A 339 8.27 -16.57 0.97
C VAL A 339 6.90 -17.13 0.59
N LEU A 340 6.71 -18.44 0.61
CA LEU A 340 5.38 -19.02 0.38
C LEU A 340 4.36 -18.55 1.43
N VAL A 341 4.74 -18.50 2.71
CA VAL A 341 3.88 -17.94 3.77
C VAL A 341 3.55 -16.48 3.49
N PHE A 342 4.55 -15.67 3.10
CA PHE A 342 4.35 -14.27 2.72
C PHE A 342 3.37 -14.13 1.55
N VAL A 343 3.53 -14.91 0.48
CA VAL A 343 2.65 -14.89 -0.70
C VAL A 343 1.23 -15.32 -0.32
N MET A 344 1.08 -16.36 0.50
CA MET A 344 -0.24 -16.81 0.97
C MET A 344 -0.95 -15.74 1.80
N LEU A 345 -0.24 -15.07 2.70
CA LEU A 345 -0.81 -13.97 3.48
C LEU A 345 -1.20 -12.78 2.59
N THR A 346 -0.36 -12.44 1.60
CA THR A 346 -0.66 -11.38 0.64
C THR A 346 -1.88 -11.71 -0.22
N ALA A 347 -2.02 -12.96 -0.67
CA ALA A 347 -3.19 -13.40 -1.41
C ALA A 347 -4.46 -13.38 -0.54
N ALA A 348 -4.36 -13.83 0.72
CA ALA A 348 -5.46 -13.78 1.67
C ALA A 348 -5.89 -12.33 1.97
N ASP A 349 -4.95 -11.41 2.14
CA ASP A 349 -5.22 -9.99 2.34
C ASP A 349 -5.93 -9.39 1.11
N ASN A 350 -5.43 -9.66 -0.11
CA ASN A 350 -6.08 -9.18 -1.32
C ASN A 350 -7.51 -9.72 -1.47
N PHE A 351 -7.73 -11.00 -1.16
CA PHE A 351 -9.06 -11.60 -1.20
C PHE A 351 -10.07 -10.90 -0.28
N THR A 352 -9.63 -10.32 0.86
CA THR A 352 -10.52 -9.58 1.76
C THR A 352 -11.02 -8.27 1.14
N TYR A 353 -10.25 -7.65 0.26
CA TYR A 353 -10.66 -6.42 -0.44
C TYR A 353 -11.64 -6.69 -1.57
N ASP A 354 -11.50 -7.79 -2.28
CA ASP A 354 -12.37 -8.14 -3.41
C ASP A 354 -13.72 -8.68 -2.94
N TYR A 355 -13.90 -8.91 -1.63
CA TYR A 355 -15.10 -9.52 -1.04
C TYR A 355 -15.56 -10.79 -1.75
N GLY A 356 -14.66 -11.50 -2.43
CA GLY A 356 -14.98 -12.75 -3.10
C GLY A 356 -15.64 -13.80 -2.19
N TYR A 357 -15.35 -13.73 -0.89
CA TYR A 357 -15.94 -14.60 0.14
C TYR A 357 -17.38 -14.26 0.53
N VAL A 358 -17.91 -13.10 0.12
CA VAL A 358 -19.30 -12.68 0.39
C VAL A 358 -20.20 -12.79 -0.83
N GLN A 359 -19.64 -13.08 -1.99
CA GLN A 359 -20.37 -13.30 -3.24
C GLN A 359 -21.09 -14.65 -3.23
N ASN A 360 -22.08 -14.79 -4.11
CA ASN A 360 -22.74 -16.07 -4.29
C ASN A 360 -21.76 -17.11 -4.84
N MET A 361 -21.97 -18.35 -4.40
CA MET A 361 -21.17 -19.48 -4.86
C MET A 361 -21.45 -19.78 -6.34
N PRO A 362 -20.48 -20.37 -7.07
CA PRO A 362 -20.69 -20.87 -8.42
C PRO A 362 -21.89 -21.82 -8.50
N THR A 363 -22.45 -22.01 -9.71
CA THR A 363 -23.65 -22.83 -9.97
C THR A 363 -23.60 -24.21 -9.31
N ASP A 364 -22.45 -24.86 -9.31
CA ASP A 364 -22.25 -26.20 -8.72
C ASP A 364 -22.40 -26.21 -7.18
N LEU A 365 -22.20 -25.06 -6.55
CA LEU A 365 -22.28 -24.88 -5.10
C LEU A 365 -23.42 -23.93 -4.69
N ALA A 366 -24.34 -23.60 -5.60
CA ALA A 366 -25.43 -22.65 -5.38
C ALA A 366 -26.35 -23.03 -4.19
N PHE A 367 -26.41 -24.31 -3.84
CA PHE A 367 -27.15 -24.78 -2.67
C PHE A 367 -26.62 -24.23 -1.34
N LEU A 368 -25.38 -23.70 -1.30
CA LEU A 368 -24.77 -23.08 -0.14
C LEU A 368 -25.10 -21.58 -0.01
N ASN A 369 -25.64 -20.95 -1.06
CA ASN A 369 -25.93 -19.51 -1.09
C ASN A 369 -26.84 -19.01 0.04
N PRO A 370 -27.84 -19.76 0.52
CA PRO A 370 -28.67 -19.32 1.65
C PRO A 370 -27.90 -19.26 2.99
N TYR A 371 -26.78 -19.96 3.10
CA TYR A 371 -26.07 -20.14 4.38
C TYR A 371 -24.71 -19.48 4.41
N VAL A 372 -23.85 -19.73 3.41
CA VAL A 372 -22.45 -19.36 3.45
C VAL A 372 -22.23 -17.86 3.18
N PRO A 373 -22.69 -17.26 2.09
CA PRO A 373 -22.49 -15.84 1.84
C PRO A 373 -23.08 -14.94 2.95
N PRO A 374 -24.32 -15.14 3.46
CA PRO A 374 -24.84 -14.33 4.56
C PRO A 374 -24.02 -14.44 5.85
N PHE A 375 -23.53 -15.64 6.16
CA PHE A 375 -22.65 -15.86 7.30
C PHE A 375 -21.31 -15.12 7.12
N LEU A 376 -20.68 -15.24 5.94
CA LEU A 376 -19.40 -14.60 5.66
C LEU A 376 -19.50 -13.07 5.57
N ARG A 377 -20.64 -12.52 5.12
CA ARG A 377 -20.88 -11.06 5.13
C ARG A 377 -20.83 -10.45 6.53
N ALA A 378 -21.12 -11.24 7.57
CA ALA A 378 -20.96 -10.80 8.96
C ALA A 378 -19.47 -10.60 9.36
N PHE A 379 -18.54 -11.17 8.60
CA PHE A 379 -17.09 -11.07 8.84
C PHE A 379 -16.39 -10.00 7.97
N ARG A 380 -17.09 -9.00 7.48
CA ARG A 380 -16.44 -7.83 6.90
C ARG A 380 -15.43 -7.27 7.88
N GLY A 381 -14.24 -6.88 7.38
CA GLY A 381 -13.10 -6.57 8.24
C GLY A 381 -12.22 -7.79 8.55
N PHE A 382 -12.32 -8.86 7.75
CA PHE A 382 -11.52 -10.07 7.89
C PHE A 382 -10.02 -9.83 7.62
N GLY A 383 -9.66 -8.72 6.96
CA GLY A 383 -8.27 -8.28 6.78
C GLY A 383 -7.54 -8.13 8.11
N LEU A 384 -8.21 -7.70 9.19
CA LEU A 384 -7.62 -7.72 10.53
C LEU A 384 -7.28 -9.14 10.99
N GLY A 385 -8.07 -10.14 10.62
CA GLY A 385 -7.79 -11.56 10.91
C GLY A 385 -6.51 -12.04 10.22
N VAL A 386 -6.28 -11.64 8.98
CA VAL A 386 -5.03 -11.94 8.23
C VAL A 386 -3.82 -11.28 8.92
N ILE A 387 -3.96 -10.01 9.34
CA ILE A 387 -2.92 -9.31 10.10
C ILE A 387 -2.63 -10.03 11.42
N LEU A 388 -3.63 -10.43 12.20
CA LEU A 388 -3.44 -11.15 13.45
C LEU A 388 -2.83 -12.55 13.24
N LEU A 389 -3.19 -13.24 12.15
CA LEU A 389 -2.53 -14.48 11.75
C LEU A 389 -1.04 -14.23 11.46
N SER A 390 -0.71 -13.13 10.78
CA SER A 390 0.69 -12.77 10.53
C SER A 390 1.47 -12.47 11.81
N VAL A 391 0.85 -11.84 12.82
CA VAL A 391 1.43 -11.64 14.16
C VAL A 391 1.72 -12.98 14.84
N PHE A 392 0.78 -13.91 14.77
CA PHE A 392 0.96 -15.26 15.30
C PHE A 392 2.17 -15.95 14.64
N LEU A 393 2.22 -15.96 13.30
CA LEU A 393 3.30 -16.58 12.55
C LEU A 393 4.65 -15.90 12.81
N ALA A 394 4.69 -14.58 12.88
CA ALA A 394 5.89 -13.79 13.18
C ALA A 394 6.45 -14.06 14.57
N ALA A 395 5.60 -14.34 15.57
CA ALA A 395 6.00 -14.61 16.94
C ALA A 395 6.46 -16.06 17.17
N LEU A 396 6.18 -17.00 16.27
CA LEU A 396 6.51 -18.42 16.43
C LEU A 396 8.00 -18.69 16.77
N PRO A 397 9.00 -18.02 16.16
CA PRO A 397 10.39 -18.21 16.54
C PRO A 397 10.64 -17.88 18.03
N MET A 398 9.99 -16.86 18.56
CA MET A 398 10.10 -16.49 19.97
C MET A 398 9.41 -17.51 20.89
N VAL A 399 8.21 -17.96 20.51
CA VAL A 399 7.47 -18.99 21.23
C VAL A 399 8.29 -20.28 21.35
N GLN A 400 8.92 -20.70 20.27
CA GLN A 400 9.67 -21.97 20.22
C GLN A 400 11.04 -21.90 20.89
N THR A 401 11.70 -20.74 20.93
CA THR A 401 13.06 -20.65 21.50
C THR A 401 13.09 -20.53 23.02
N ARG A 402 12.03 -20.02 23.64
CA ARG A 402 11.95 -19.73 25.09
C ARG A 402 13.13 -18.89 25.61
N ARG A 403 13.87 -18.17 24.76
CA ARG A 403 15.07 -17.41 25.11
C ARG A 403 14.75 -15.93 25.29
N ARG A 404 15.63 -15.23 26.00
CA ARG A 404 15.68 -13.75 25.98
C ARG A 404 16.16 -13.28 24.62
N ILE A 405 16.01 -11.97 24.33
CA ILE A 405 16.51 -11.37 23.09
C ILE A 405 17.98 -11.76 22.92
N PRO A 406 18.33 -12.44 21.82
CA PRO A 406 19.73 -12.67 21.47
C PRO A 406 20.40 -11.36 21.01
N TRP A 407 21.70 -11.34 20.93
CA TRP A 407 22.47 -10.21 20.39
C TRP A 407 22.31 -8.87 21.15
N THR A 408 22.31 -8.92 22.46
CA THR A 408 22.18 -7.72 23.32
C THR A 408 23.51 -7.00 23.53
N GLY A 409 24.64 -7.63 23.16
CA GLY A 409 25.97 -7.07 23.36
C GLY A 409 26.24 -5.76 22.62
N GLY A 410 27.05 -4.90 23.21
CA GLY A 410 27.49 -3.64 22.62
C GLY A 410 28.04 -2.68 23.66
N THR A 411 28.80 -1.67 23.22
CA THR A 411 29.38 -0.65 24.09
C THR A 411 28.41 0.49 24.33
N ARG A 412 28.60 1.26 25.43
CA ARG A 412 27.84 2.50 25.67
C ARG A 412 28.03 3.50 24.54
N LEU A 413 29.22 3.57 23.99
CA LEU A 413 29.55 4.46 22.86
C LEU A 413 28.76 4.04 21.61
N ALA A 414 28.68 2.75 21.29
CA ALA A 414 27.88 2.24 20.17
C ALA A 414 26.40 2.54 20.35
N SER A 415 25.88 2.45 21.58
CA SER A 415 24.50 2.81 21.89
C SER A 415 24.25 4.30 21.71
N PHE A 416 25.17 5.16 22.12
CA PHE A 416 25.07 6.62 21.96
C PHE A 416 25.07 7.01 20.48
N PHE A 417 26.00 6.50 19.67
CA PHE A 417 26.03 6.77 18.23
C PHE A 417 24.81 6.17 17.51
N GLY A 418 24.36 4.99 17.90
CA GLY A 418 23.14 4.38 17.37
C GLY A 418 21.91 5.25 17.61
N LEU A 419 21.79 5.83 18.83
CA LEU A 419 20.72 6.76 19.16
C LEU A 419 20.80 8.05 18.33
N LEU A 420 22.00 8.64 18.21
CA LEU A 420 22.19 9.85 17.38
C LEU A 420 21.76 9.59 15.92
N VAL A 421 22.13 8.46 15.35
CA VAL A 421 21.76 8.10 13.98
C VAL A 421 20.24 7.89 13.90
N ALA A 422 19.62 7.16 14.81
CA ALA A 422 18.18 6.92 14.81
C ALA A 422 17.38 8.22 14.92
N VAL A 423 17.76 9.09 15.83
CA VAL A 423 17.13 10.43 16.00
C VAL A 423 17.42 11.30 14.76
N GLY A 424 18.65 11.34 14.25
CA GLY A 424 19.00 12.11 13.06
C GLY A 424 18.20 11.71 11.82
N VAL A 425 18.04 10.40 11.58
CA VAL A 425 17.21 9.88 10.48
C VAL A 425 15.74 10.27 10.68
N SER A 426 15.20 10.12 11.90
CA SER A 426 13.82 10.49 12.21
C SER A 426 13.54 11.99 12.03
N VAL A 427 14.50 12.86 12.41
CA VAL A 427 14.42 14.31 12.15
C VAL A 427 14.49 14.58 10.64
N GLY A 428 15.32 13.86 9.90
CA GLY A 428 15.37 13.92 8.44
C GLY A 428 14.01 13.56 7.81
N VAL A 429 13.39 12.48 8.27
CA VAL A 429 12.02 12.10 7.86
C VAL A 429 11.02 13.19 8.21
N ALA A 430 11.05 13.72 9.44
CA ALA A 430 10.16 14.81 9.85
C ALA A 430 10.29 16.06 8.96
N SER A 431 11.49 16.32 8.45
CA SER A 431 11.72 17.42 7.50
C SER A 431 11.19 17.10 6.10
N ALA A 432 11.35 15.85 5.64
CA ALA A 432 10.90 15.40 4.32
C ALA A 432 9.37 15.34 4.20
N VAL A 433 8.67 14.94 5.27
CA VAL A 433 7.21 14.79 5.25
C VAL A 433 6.43 16.07 5.51
N ARG A 434 7.07 17.23 5.60
CA ARG A 434 6.36 18.51 5.77
C ARG A 434 5.39 18.75 4.62
N PRO A 435 4.13 19.11 4.90
CA PRO A 435 3.17 19.37 3.85
C PRO A 435 3.59 20.64 3.08
N PRO A 436 3.39 20.67 1.75
CA PRO A 436 3.50 21.90 0.98
C PRO A 436 2.44 22.90 1.46
N VAL A 437 2.69 24.18 1.22
CA VAL A 437 1.68 25.22 1.44
C VAL A 437 0.51 24.96 0.50
N ILE A 438 -0.72 24.87 1.04
CA ILE A 438 -1.94 24.76 0.24
C ILE A 438 -2.04 26.03 -0.60
N GLN A 439 -2.06 25.84 -1.93
CA GLN A 439 -2.33 26.95 -2.86
C GLN A 439 -3.82 27.23 -2.75
N GLY A 440 -4.20 28.38 -2.24
CA GLY A 440 -5.60 28.85 -2.22
C GLY A 440 -6.25 28.83 -3.62
N VAL A 441 -7.55 29.06 -3.65
CA VAL A 441 -8.27 29.27 -4.91
C VAL A 441 -7.49 30.32 -5.72
N ARG A 442 -7.23 30.02 -6.96
CA ARG A 442 -6.53 30.98 -7.83
C ARG A 442 -7.37 32.24 -7.89
N ASP A 443 -6.91 33.30 -7.25
CA ASP A 443 -7.32 34.67 -7.55
C ASP A 443 -6.91 34.96 -9.01
N THR A 444 -7.66 34.39 -9.93
CA THR A 444 -7.52 34.78 -11.31
C THR A 444 -8.33 36.07 -11.47
N PRO A 445 -7.71 37.13 -11.98
CA PRO A 445 -8.45 38.36 -12.34
C PRO A 445 -9.60 38.11 -13.33
N GLN A 446 -9.74 36.90 -13.81
CA GLN A 446 -10.69 36.40 -14.80
C GLN A 446 -11.92 35.69 -14.21
N ASN A 447 -12.08 35.60 -12.89
CA ASN A 447 -13.27 35.03 -12.28
C ASN A 447 -14.09 36.09 -11.51
N PRO A 448 -14.69 37.06 -12.21
CA PRO A 448 -15.59 38.06 -11.59
C PRO A 448 -16.94 37.48 -11.16
N LEU A 449 -17.14 36.20 -11.45
CA LEU A 449 -18.41 35.50 -11.20
C LEU A 449 -18.18 34.53 -10.04
N ASN A 450 -18.33 34.81 -8.81
CA ASN A 450 -18.40 33.92 -7.64
C ASN A 450 -18.70 32.45 -8.03
N SER A 451 -17.85 31.86 -8.89
CA SER A 451 -17.99 30.52 -9.41
C SER A 451 -16.95 29.58 -8.85
N ILE A 452 -17.31 28.33 -8.68
CA ILE A 452 -16.44 27.26 -8.23
C ILE A 452 -16.48 26.08 -9.21
N ARG A 453 -15.33 25.48 -9.49
CA ARG A 453 -15.24 24.28 -10.31
C ARG A 453 -15.14 23.06 -9.42
N ILE A 454 -16.09 22.15 -9.57
CA ILE A 454 -16.15 20.90 -8.81
C ILE A 454 -16.08 19.73 -9.80
N GLY A 455 -15.17 18.79 -9.51
CA GLY A 455 -15.03 17.56 -10.30
C GLY A 455 -15.40 16.33 -9.50
N THR A 456 -15.74 15.26 -10.22
CA THR A 456 -15.78 13.90 -9.67
C THR A 456 -14.92 12.98 -10.52
N TYR A 457 -14.13 12.14 -9.88
CA TYR A 457 -13.18 11.28 -10.58
C TYR A 457 -13.00 9.95 -9.85
N ASN A 458 -13.48 8.88 -10.46
CA ASN A 458 -13.12 7.53 -10.05
C ASN A 458 -11.71 7.23 -10.57
N ILE A 459 -10.75 7.08 -9.68
CA ILE A 459 -9.32 6.90 -10.03
C ILE A 459 -8.90 5.45 -10.15
N HIS A 460 -9.81 4.51 -9.95
CA HIS A 460 -9.56 3.07 -10.08
C HIS A 460 -8.26 2.63 -9.35
N ALA A 461 -8.07 3.06 -8.11
CA ALA A 461 -6.88 2.77 -7.29
C ALA A 461 -5.56 3.11 -8.02
N GLY A 462 -5.52 4.22 -8.76
CA GLY A 462 -4.33 4.65 -9.49
C GLY A 462 -4.07 3.94 -10.81
N PHE A 463 -4.96 3.02 -11.22
CA PHE A 463 -4.80 2.20 -12.42
C PHE A 463 -5.66 2.70 -13.58
N ASN A 464 -5.15 2.57 -14.80
CA ASN A 464 -5.95 2.74 -16.01
C ASN A 464 -6.76 1.46 -16.34
N GLU A 465 -7.50 1.47 -17.46
CA GLU A 465 -8.32 0.33 -17.91
C GLU A 465 -7.55 -1.00 -18.09
N PHE A 466 -6.23 -0.94 -18.35
CA PHE A 466 -5.35 -2.10 -18.48
C PHE A 466 -4.47 -2.35 -17.27
N PHE A 467 -4.86 -1.82 -16.11
CA PHE A 467 -4.14 -1.97 -14.84
C PHE A 467 -2.70 -1.42 -14.85
N HIS A 468 -2.41 -0.37 -15.64
CA HIS A 468 -1.17 0.40 -15.50
C HIS A 468 -1.33 1.46 -14.42
N PHE A 469 -0.46 1.42 -13.42
CA PHE A 469 -0.44 2.38 -12.33
C PHE A 469 0.29 3.66 -12.75
N ASP A 470 -0.41 4.81 -12.78
CA ASP A 470 0.17 6.12 -13.12
C ASP A 470 -0.56 7.27 -12.39
N LEU A 471 -0.13 7.55 -11.15
CA LEU A 471 -0.67 8.68 -10.39
C LEU A 471 -0.32 10.04 -10.99
N ASP A 472 0.79 10.18 -11.72
CA ASP A 472 1.13 11.42 -12.40
C ASP A 472 0.14 11.73 -13.52
N ALA A 473 -0.35 10.73 -14.25
CA ALA A 473 -1.41 10.92 -15.25
C ALA A 473 -2.73 11.37 -14.60
N ILE A 474 -3.10 10.79 -13.46
CA ILE A 474 -4.26 11.20 -12.68
C ILE A 474 -4.09 12.65 -12.19
N ALA A 475 -2.93 13.01 -11.65
CA ALA A 475 -2.64 14.37 -11.21
C ALA A 475 -2.72 15.38 -12.36
N ARG A 476 -2.17 15.04 -13.53
CA ARG A 476 -2.28 15.88 -14.74
C ARG A 476 -3.73 16.06 -15.18
N THR A 477 -4.54 15.01 -15.14
CA THR A 477 -5.99 15.08 -15.45
C THR A 477 -6.70 16.07 -14.53
N ILE A 478 -6.47 15.96 -13.20
CA ILE A 478 -7.05 16.90 -12.23
C ILE A 478 -6.55 18.33 -12.48
N GLN A 479 -5.27 18.51 -12.77
CA GLN A 479 -4.70 19.82 -13.05
C GLN A 479 -5.29 20.45 -14.34
N GLN A 480 -5.46 19.66 -15.39
CA GLN A 480 -6.05 20.10 -16.66
C GLN A 480 -7.53 20.48 -16.52
N SER A 481 -8.25 19.82 -15.62
CA SER A 481 -9.65 20.14 -15.35
C SER A 481 -9.85 21.54 -14.76
N GLY A 482 -8.83 22.09 -14.11
CA GLY A 482 -8.89 23.34 -13.36
C GLY A 482 -9.85 23.29 -12.16
N ALA A 483 -10.23 22.11 -11.68
CA ALA A 483 -11.14 21.96 -10.56
C ALA A 483 -10.54 22.50 -9.25
N ASP A 484 -11.37 23.23 -8.50
CA ASP A 484 -11.03 23.73 -7.17
C ASP A 484 -11.27 22.65 -6.11
N VAL A 485 -12.24 21.77 -6.36
CA VAL A 485 -12.60 20.63 -5.50
C VAL A 485 -12.81 19.40 -6.35
N VAL A 486 -12.31 18.24 -5.88
CA VAL A 486 -12.45 16.97 -6.58
C VAL A 486 -12.95 15.90 -5.60
N LEU A 487 -14.08 15.30 -5.93
CA LEU A 487 -14.62 14.11 -5.29
C LEU A 487 -13.94 12.89 -5.92
N ILE A 488 -13.22 12.12 -5.12
CA ILE A 488 -12.47 10.95 -5.60
C ILE A 488 -13.13 9.67 -5.09
N GLN A 489 -13.24 8.67 -5.96
CA GLN A 489 -13.72 7.34 -5.63
C GLN A 489 -12.65 6.31 -5.93
N GLN A 490 -12.72 5.17 -5.25
CA GLN A 490 -11.77 4.06 -5.33
C GLN A 490 -10.31 4.48 -5.07
N ALA A 491 -10.08 5.40 -4.14
CA ALA A 491 -8.73 5.74 -3.69
C ALA A 491 -8.21 4.70 -2.69
N GLU A 492 -6.90 4.43 -2.73
CA GLU A 492 -6.22 3.52 -1.81
C GLU A 492 -5.12 4.24 -1.02
N ILE A 493 -4.94 3.81 0.25
CA ILE A 493 -3.95 4.39 1.15
C ILE A 493 -3.04 3.29 1.74
N GLY A 494 -2.10 2.79 0.96
CA GLY A 494 -1.05 1.89 1.45
C GLY A 494 -1.29 0.41 1.22
N ARG A 495 -2.22 0.00 0.34
CA ARG A 495 -2.32 -1.41 -0.07
C ARG A 495 -1.07 -1.85 -0.82
N LEU A 496 -0.69 -3.12 -0.65
CA LEU A 496 0.46 -3.70 -1.36
C LEU A 496 0.23 -3.78 -2.87
N THR A 497 -1.02 -3.98 -3.30
CA THR A 497 -1.41 -4.03 -4.71
C THR A 497 -1.24 -2.69 -5.42
N SER A 498 -1.44 -1.57 -4.73
CA SER A 498 -1.15 -0.20 -5.20
C SER A 498 0.22 0.30 -4.71
N PHE A 499 1.22 -0.58 -4.66
CA PHE A 499 2.61 -0.28 -4.32
C PHE A 499 2.83 0.30 -2.91
N GLY A 500 1.86 0.18 -2.01
CA GLY A 500 1.90 0.73 -0.66
C GLY A 500 1.83 2.27 -0.61
N VAL A 501 1.34 2.90 -1.67
CA VAL A 501 1.24 4.36 -1.78
C VAL A 501 -0.04 4.83 -1.09
N ASP A 502 0.01 6.00 -0.47
CA ASP A 502 -1.17 6.78 -0.12
C ASP A 502 -1.48 7.73 -1.30
N GLU A 503 -2.41 7.32 -2.14
CA GLU A 503 -2.78 8.02 -3.35
C GLU A 503 -3.36 9.40 -3.05
N VAL A 504 -4.16 9.49 -1.99
CA VAL A 504 -4.82 10.72 -1.57
C VAL A 504 -3.81 11.76 -1.07
N LEU A 505 -2.92 11.35 -0.18
CA LEU A 505 -1.85 12.20 0.32
C LEU A 505 -0.90 12.64 -0.81
N TRP A 506 -0.54 11.70 -1.68
CA TRP A 506 0.35 11.98 -2.81
C TRP A 506 -0.27 12.99 -3.77
N LEU A 507 -1.54 12.78 -4.19
CA LEU A 507 -2.27 13.70 -5.06
C LEU A 507 -2.44 15.08 -4.41
N ALA A 508 -2.85 15.12 -3.14
CA ALA A 508 -3.02 16.36 -2.41
C ALA A 508 -1.73 17.21 -2.40
N ARG A 509 -0.60 16.58 -2.10
CA ARG A 509 0.71 17.25 -2.09
C ARG A 509 1.20 17.65 -3.47
N ARG A 510 0.99 16.80 -4.46
CA ARG A 510 1.36 17.07 -5.85
C ARG A 510 0.59 18.25 -6.44
N LEU A 511 -0.68 18.41 -6.04
CA LEU A 511 -1.59 19.43 -6.54
C LEU A 511 -1.65 20.70 -5.67
N GLY A 512 -1.03 20.69 -4.48
CA GLY A 512 -1.12 21.76 -3.48
C GLY A 512 -2.55 21.94 -2.95
N MET A 513 -3.27 20.85 -2.70
CA MET A 513 -4.65 20.82 -2.21
C MET A 513 -4.72 20.22 -0.81
N GLY A 514 -5.72 20.63 -0.01
CA GLY A 514 -6.13 19.91 1.18
C GLY A 514 -6.82 18.59 0.83
N ALA A 515 -6.80 17.62 1.71
CA ALA A 515 -7.45 16.32 1.49
C ALA A 515 -8.18 15.82 2.72
N ARG A 516 -9.26 15.05 2.47
CA ARG A 516 -9.92 14.21 3.47
C ARG A 516 -10.19 12.84 2.85
N PHE A 517 -9.95 11.80 3.60
CA PHE A 517 -10.17 10.41 3.19
C PHE A 517 -11.17 9.74 4.11
N PHE A 518 -12.11 9.00 3.53
CA PHE A 518 -13.06 8.16 4.26
C PHE A 518 -12.92 6.71 3.81
N PRO A 519 -12.46 5.79 4.69
CA PRO A 519 -12.30 4.39 4.36
C PRO A 519 -13.65 3.68 4.29
N THR A 520 -13.90 3.00 3.20
CA THR A 520 -15.08 2.13 3.03
C THR A 520 -14.74 0.67 3.17
N ASN A 521 -13.53 0.25 2.73
CA ASN A 521 -13.13 -1.14 2.70
C ASN A 521 -11.81 -1.37 3.43
N GLU A 522 -11.81 -2.26 4.41
CA GLU A 522 -10.66 -2.72 5.21
C GLU A 522 -9.77 -1.59 5.77
N GLY A 523 -10.29 -0.37 5.86
CA GLY A 523 -9.58 0.81 6.34
C GLY A 523 -8.56 1.42 5.37
N LEU A 524 -8.39 0.89 4.18
CA LEU A 524 -7.36 1.32 3.23
C LEU A 524 -7.89 1.69 1.83
N GLN A 525 -9.13 1.38 1.51
CA GLN A 525 -9.76 1.77 0.24
C GLN A 525 -11.03 2.56 0.53
N GLY A 526 -11.30 3.62 -0.23
CA GLY A 526 -12.47 4.44 0.07
C GLY A 526 -12.67 5.62 -0.85
N LEU A 527 -13.25 6.65 -0.25
CA LEU A 527 -13.61 7.92 -0.85
C LEU A 527 -12.66 9.01 -0.38
N ALA A 528 -12.39 10.01 -1.24
CA ALA A 528 -11.62 11.15 -0.81
C ALA A 528 -12.18 12.45 -1.43
N VAL A 529 -11.87 13.57 -0.78
CA VAL A 529 -12.11 14.90 -1.31
C VAL A 529 -10.80 15.66 -1.30
N LEU A 530 -10.39 16.16 -2.45
CA LEU A 530 -9.29 17.13 -2.58
C LEU A 530 -9.87 18.53 -2.75
N SER A 531 -9.31 19.53 -2.08
CA SER A 531 -9.85 20.89 -2.12
C SER A 531 -8.75 21.96 -2.01
N ARG A 532 -8.84 22.98 -2.87
CA ARG A 532 -8.09 24.24 -2.72
C ARG A 532 -8.78 25.19 -1.75
N VAL A 533 -10.07 24.97 -1.51
CA VAL A 533 -10.90 25.70 -0.56
C VAL A 533 -10.75 25.07 0.81
N GLU A 534 -10.82 25.87 1.88
CA GLU A 534 -10.75 25.37 3.26
C GLU A 534 -11.84 24.32 3.51
N ILE A 535 -11.42 23.15 3.99
CA ILE A 535 -12.33 22.10 4.47
C ILE A 535 -12.57 22.36 5.97
N VAL A 536 -13.82 22.65 6.33
CA VAL A 536 -14.20 23.02 7.70
C VAL A 536 -14.77 21.85 8.49
N ASN A 537 -15.35 20.86 7.81
CA ASN A 537 -15.87 19.66 8.46
C ASN A 537 -15.86 18.48 7.48
N ASP A 538 -15.65 17.28 8.00
CA ASP A 538 -15.78 16.04 7.25
C ASP A 538 -16.30 14.92 8.16
N GLU A 539 -17.12 14.06 7.59
CA GLU A 539 -17.65 12.86 8.22
C GLU A 539 -18.00 11.83 7.15
N GLY A 540 -18.04 10.57 7.52
CA GLY A 540 -18.39 9.49 6.60
C GLY A 540 -19.28 8.45 7.25
N VAL A 541 -20.14 7.83 6.44
CA VAL A 541 -21.04 6.76 6.85
C VAL A 541 -20.95 5.60 5.87
N LEU A 542 -20.82 4.38 6.38
CA LEU A 542 -20.89 3.17 5.56
C LEU A 542 -22.34 2.89 5.20
N LEU A 543 -22.59 2.61 3.92
CA LEU A 543 -23.91 2.27 3.41
C LEU A 543 -24.13 0.75 3.47
N SER A 544 -25.38 0.34 3.60
CA SER A 544 -25.74 -1.07 3.51
C SER A 544 -25.40 -1.64 2.14
N SER A 545 -24.64 -2.72 2.11
CA SER A 545 -24.16 -3.32 0.86
C SER A 545 -24.24 -4.84 0.95
N SER A 546 -24.74 -5.49 -0.10
CA SER A 546 -24.72 -6.95 -0.22
C SER A 546 -23.45 -7.45 -0.92
N GLY A 547 -22.82 -6.63 -1.74
CA GLY A 547 -21.55 -6.85 -2.39
C GLY A 547 -20.40 -6.09 -1.73
N SER A 548 -19.64 -5.35 -2.53
CA SER A 548 -18.53 -4.49 -2.07
C SER A 548 -19.02 -3.46 -1.05
N GLN A 549 -18.22 -3.17 -0.03
CA GLN A 549 -18.59 -2.16 0.96
C GLN A 549 -18.55 -0.78 0.32
N THR A 550 -19.67 -0.09 0.35
CA THR A 550 -19.83 1.28 -0.12
C THR A 550 -20.04 2.25 1.05
N GLY A 551 -19.98 3.54 0.76
CA GLY A 551 -20.14 4.58 1.77
C GLY A 551 -20.49 5.93 1.14
N VAL A 552 -20.76 6.88 2.00
CA VAL A 552 -20.92 8.29 1.66
C VAL A 552 -20.03 9.13 2.57
N GLN A 553 -19.28 10.03 1.98
CA GLN A 553 -18.43 11.01 2.67
C GLN A 553 -19.09 12.39 2.51
N ARG A 554 -19.39 13.04 3.63
CA ARG A 554 -19.88 14.42 3.69
C ARG A 554 -18.69 15.33 4.01
N VAL A 555 -18.47 16.35 3.17
CA VAL A 555 -17.41 17.34 3.38
C VAL A 555 -18.02 18.72 3.23
N GLN A 556 -17.70 19.62 4.16
CA GLN A 556 -18.07 21.02 4.11
C GLN A 556 -16.85 21.85 3.76
N ILE A 557 -16.97 22.64 2.70
CA ILE A 557 -15.94 23.60 2.27
C ILE A 557 -16.45 25.02 2.49
N ARG A 558 -15.54 25.94 2.70
CA ARG A 558 -15.88 27.36 2.95
C ARG A 558 -15.19 28.27 1.93
N PRO A 559 -15.78 28.46 0.73
CA PRO A 559 -15.44 29.61 -0.11
C PRO A 559 -15.91 30.92 0.51
N ASP A 560 -15.51 32.06 -0.07
CA ASP A 560 -15.85 33.38 0.47
C ASP A 560 -17.36 33.63 0.57
N GLU A 561 -18.13 33.03 -0.33
CA GLU A 561 -19.60 33.16 -0.39
C GLU A 561 -20.32 32.34 0.69
N GLY A 562 -19.63 31.57 1.50
CA GLY A 562 -20.16 30.76 2.60
C GLY A 562 -20.09 29.26 2.33
N VAL A 563 -20.55 28.46 3.28
CA VAL A 563 -20.37 27.01 3.29
C VAL A 563 -21.12 26.32 2.18
N ILE A 564 -20.45 25.38 1.49
CA ILE A 564 -21.02 24.41 0.55
C ILE A 564 -20.82 23.01 1.13
N THR A 565 -21.87 22.19 1.13
CA THR A 565 -21.83 20.79 1.57
C THR A 565 -21.76 19.87 0.35
N LEU A 566 -20.76 18.99 0.35
CA LEU A 566 -20.51 18.02 -0.69
C LEU A 566 -20.70 16.61 -0.11
N TYR A 567 -21.47 15.79 -0.79
CA TYR A 567 -21.58 14.36 -0.51
C TYR A 567 -20.89 13.60 -1.63
N ASN A 568 -19.85 12.86 -1.30
CA ASN A 568 -19.09 12.00 -2.20
C ASN A 568 -19.49 10.55 -1.94
N THR A 569 -19.89 9.81 -2.99
CA THR A 569 -20.30 8.41 -2.84
C THR A 569 -19.85 7.54 -4.01
N ARG A 570 -19.82 6.23 -3.78
CA ARG A 570 -19.76 5.20 -4.80
C ARG A 570 -20.85 4.19 -4.49
N LEU A 571 -21.82 4.05 -5.37
CA LEU A 571 -22.87 3.05 -5.24
C LEU A 571 -22.41 1.69 -5.76
N GLU A 572 -23.18 0.65 -5.46
CA GLU A 572 -22.93 -0.72 -5.92
C GLU A 572 -22.77 -0.77 -7.46
N TYR A 573 -21.87 -1.64 -7.92
CA TYR A 573 -21.60 -1.83 -9.34
C TYR A 573 -22.57 -2.83 -9.96
N LEU A 574 -23.13 -2.52 -11.14
CA LEU A 574 -24.16 -3.33 -11.79
C LEU A 574 -23.64 -4.38 -12.78
N LEU A 575 -22.36 -4.34 -13.17
CA LEU A 575 -21.87 -5.07 -14.33
C LEU A 575 -20.61 -5.92 -14.06
N GLU A 576 -20.28 -6.19 -12.81
CA GLU A 576 -19.14 -7.08 -12.54
C GLU A 576 -19.48 -8.52 -12.97
N ALA A 577 -18.85 -8.98 -14.06
CA ALA A 577 -19.01 -10.34 -14.56
C ALA A 577 -18.64 -11.44 -13.53
N ALA A 578 -17.89 -11.07 -12.49
CA ALA A 578 -17.53 -11.97 -11.39
C ALA A 578 -18.60 -12.02 -10.27
N ASP A 579 -19.60 -11.13 -10.28
CA ASP A 579 -20.65 -11.13 -9.29
C ASP A 579 -21.79 -12.05 -9.74
N ASN A 580 -22.02 -13.15 -9.01
CA ASN A 580 -23.08 -14.12 -9.30
C ASN A 580 -24.47 -13.64 -8.84
N ARG A 581 -24.62 -12.39 -8.39
CA ARG A 581 -25.94 -11.79 -8.06
C ARG A 581 -26.65 -11.36 -9.34
N SER A 582 -27.97 -11.35 -9.29
CA SER A 582 -28.77 -10.82 -10.40
C SER A 582 -28.57 -9.29 -10.54
N VAL A 583 -28.82 -8.76 -11.73
CA VAL A 583 -28.81 -7.30 -11.97
C VAL A 583 -29.88 -6.62 -11.11
N GLU A 584 -31.02 -7.28 -10.89
CA GLU A 584 -32.10 -6.81 -10.03
C GLU A 584 -31.67 -6.67 -8.58
N ASP A 585 -30.93 -7.64 -8.02
CA ASP A 585 -30.39 -7.58 -6.65
C ASP A 585 -29.40 -6.43 -6.50
N GLN A 586 -28.52 -6.23 -7.48
CA GLN A 586 -27.55 -5.14 -7.49
C GLN A 586 -28.28 -3.77 -7.57
N GLN A 587 -29.32 -3.68 -8.37
CA GLN A 587 -30.13 -2.48 -8.53
C GLN A 587 -30.93 -2.15 -7.26
N GLN A 588 -31.45 -3.16 -6.56
CA GLN A 588 -32.07 -2.99 -5.25
C GLN A 588 -31.07 -2.50 -4.20
N ASP A 589 -29.82 -2.98 -4.24
CA ASP A 589 -28.75 -2.47 -3.38
C ASP A 589 -28.49 -0.97 -3.63
N GLN A 590 -28.38 -0.55 -4.89
CA GLN A 590 -28.24 0.86 -5.24
C GLN A 590 -29.39 1.72 -4.72
N GLN A 591 -30.63 1.27 -4.91
CA GLN A 591 -31.83 2.00 -4.44
C GLN A 591 -31.83 2.13 -2.92
N ARG A 592 -31.47 1.06 -2.18
CA ARG A 592 -31.33 1.09 -0.74
C ARG A 592 -30.26 2.08 -0.29
N GLN A 593 -29.08 2.04 -0.91
CA GLN A 593 -27.98 2.94 -0.63
C GLN A 593 -28.36 4.41 -0.86
N LEU A 594 -29.06 4.69 -1.96
CA LEU A 594 -29.53 6.04 -2.25
C LEU A 594 -30.59 6.52 -1.24
N ASN A 595 -31.48 5.63 -0.80
CA ASN A 595 -32.46 5.93 0.26
C ASN A 595 -31.78 6.24 1.60
N GLU A 596 -30.70 5.55 1.94
CA GLU A 596 -29.89 5.85 3.12
C GLU A 596 -29.25 7.23 3.02
N ILE A 597 -28.71 7.60 1.84
CA ILE A 597 -28.18 8.96 1.59
C ILE A 597 -29.27 10.01 1.77
N PHE A 598 -30.47 9.79 1.24
CA PHE A 598 -31.58 10.72 1.46
C PHE A 598 -32.03 10.78 2.93
N GLY A 599 -31.97 9.67 3.66
CA GLY A 599 -32.18 9.65 5.10
C GLY A 599 -31.21 10.55 5.85
N LEU A 600 -29.91 10.50 5.48
CA LEU A 600 -28.86 11.37 6.04
C LEU A 600 -29.10 12.84 5.68
N LEU A 601 -29.51 13.15 4.43
CA LEU A 601 -29.85 14.50 4.01
C LEU A 601 -31.03 15.05 4.83
N ASN A 602 -32.07 14.30 5.00
CA ASN A 602 -33.28 14.69 5.76
C ASN A 602 -32.99 14.88 7.25
N THR A 603 -32.08 14.09 7.82
CA THR A 603 -31.67 14.22 9.23
C THR A 603 -30.78 15.44 9.45
N SER A 604 -29.90 15.73 8.50
CA SER A 604 -28.95 16.87 8.59
C SER A 604 -29.62 18.21 8.30
N TYR A 605 -30.71 18.23 7.53
CA TYR A 605 -31.36 19.45 7.07
C TYR A 605 -32.88 19.34 7.30
N ALA A 606 -33.34 19.77 8.46
CA ALA A 606 -34.79 19.80 8.75
C ALA A 606 -35.53 20.80 7.85
N ASN A 607 -36.72 20.42 7.37
CA ASN A 607 -37.70 21.28 6.71
C ASN A 607 -37.25 21.92 5.37
N ASP A 608 -36.81 21.12 4.39
CA ASP A 608 -36.49 21.55 3.02
C ASP A 608 -35.40 22.66 2.91
N LYS A 609 -34.66 22.94 3.96
CA LYS A 609 -33.60 23.92 3.97
C LYS A 609 -32.25 23.28 3.64
N LEU A 610 -32.21 22.53 2.55
CA LEU A 610 -31.00 21.95 1.99
C LEU A 610 -30.05 23.01 1.48
N GLY A 611 -29.49 23.86 2.18
CA GLY A 611 -28.53 24.89 1.82
C GLY A 611 -27.84 24.76 0.44
N ARG A 612 -26.58 25.08 0.35
CA ARG A 612 -25.75 24.86 -0.85
C ARG A 612 -25.23 23.42 -0.84
N LEU A 613 -25.89 22.56 -1.60
CA LEU A 613 -25.68 21.12 -1.55
C LEU A 613 -25.38 20.54 -2.93
N LEU A 614 -24.40 19.64 -2.97
CA LEU A 614 -24.07 18.80 -4.11
C LEU A 614 -23.92 17.34 -3.63
N VAL A 615 -24.48 16.40 -4.39
CA VAL A 615 -24.23 14.97 -4.23
C VAL A 615 -23.53 14.46 -5.49
N GLY A 616 -22.30 13.97 -5.36
CA GLY A 616 -21.50 13.51 -6.50
C GLY A 616 -20.81 12.20 -6.24
N GLY A 617 -20.26 11.65 -7.30
CA GLY A 617 -19.50 10.39 -7.25
C GLY A 617 -19.89 9.42 -8.35
N THR A 618 -19.51 8.17 -8.15
CA THR A 618 -19.80 7.07 -9.07
C THR A 618 -21.12 6.39 -8.69
N PHE A 619 -22.15 6.60 -9.51
CA PHE A 619 -23.47 6.00 -9.29
C PHE A 619 -23.63 4.63 -9.96
N ASN A 620 -22.70 4.28 -10.86
CA ASN A 620 -22.68 2.99 -11.56
C ASN A 620 -24.00 2.68 -12.28
N ASN A 621 -24.70 3.69 -12.77
CA ASN A 621 -25.93 3.53 -13.51
C ASN A 621 -26.10 4.68 -14.53
N ILE A 622 -26.85 4.43 -15.59
CA ILE A 622 -27.09 5.39 -16.65
C ILE A 622 -28.10 6.49 -16.24
N PRO A 623 -28.14 7.65 -16.93
CA PRO A 623 -29.04 8.73 -16.58
C PRO A 623 -30.52 8.32 -16.57
N ASP A 624 -30.94 7.51 -17.55
CA ASP A 624 -32.32 7.02 -17.69
C ASP A 624 -32.51 5.71 -16.91
N SER A 625 -32.31 5.77 -15.61
CA SER A 625 -32.43 4.64 -14.69
C SER A 625 -33.29 5.03 -13.48
N PRO A 626 -33.79 4.02 -12.72
CA PRO A 626 -34.52 4.29 -11.47
C PRO A 626 -33.73 5.19 -10.49
N ILE A 627 -32.40 5.06 -10.45
CA ILE A 627 -31.52 5.89 -9.63
C ILE A 627 -31.51 7.35 -10.11
N GLY A 628 -31.36 7.57 -11.42
CA GLY A 628 -31.43 8.90 -12.02
C GLY A 628 -32.83 9.55 -11.81
N ASP A 629 -33.89 8.79 -11.99
CA ASP A 629 -35.27 9.26 -11.72
C ASP A 629 -35.46 9.65 -10.26
N GLN A 630 -34.98 8.85 -9.34
CA GLN A 630 -35.04 9.10 -7.91
C GLN A 630 -34.32 10.41 -7.52
N MET A 631 -33.15 10.68 -8.09
CA MET A 631 -32.44 11.95 -7.89
C MET A 631 -33.22 13.15 -8.46
N ARG A 632 -33.74 13.03 -9.67
CA ARG A 632 -34.54 14.09 -10.33
C ARG A 632 -35.84 14.38 -9.53
N ASN A 633 -36.52 13.35 -9.10
CA ASN A 633 -37.76 13.46 -8.30
C ASN A 633 -37.48 14.08 -6.91
N ALA A 634 -36.32 13.83 -6.34
CA ALA A 634 -35.89 14.49 -5.12
C ALA A 634 -35.52 15.97 -5.31
N GLY A 635 -35.52 16.49 -6.55
CA GLY A 635 -35.29 17.90 -6.85
C GLY A 635 -33.84 18.24 -7.22
N PHE A 636 -32.98 17.24 -7.44
CA PHE A 636 -31.61 17.45 -7.93
C PHE A 636 -31.58 17.65 -9.45
N LEU A 637 -30.60 18.40 -9.91
CA LEU A 637 -30.31 18.67 -11.31
C LEU A 637 -29.01 17.99 -11.71
N ASP A 638 -29.04 17.24 -12.80
CA ASP A 638 -27.83 16.82 -13.51
C ASP A 638 -27.38 17.93 -14.48
N PRO A 639 -26.21 18.57 -14.28
CA PRO A 639 -25.72 19.62 -15.15
C PRO A 639 -25.43 19.16 -16.59
N PHE A 640 -25.22 17.87 -16.82
CA PHE A 640 -25.02 17.31 -18.15
C PHE A 640 -26.33 17.13 -18.92
N ALA A 641 -27.45 17.01 -18.21
CA ALA A 641 -28.75 16.91 -18.84
C ALA A 641 -29.15 18.24 -19.51
N GLY A 642 -29.47 18.21 -20.79
CA GLY A 642 -29.89 19.41 -21.53
C GLY A 642 -28.75 20.25 -22.11
N THR A 643 -27.49 19.84 -21.98
CA THR A 643 -26.35 20.51 -22.62
C THR A 643 -26.34 20.36 -24.15
N GLY A 644 -27.13 19.42 -24.69
CA GLY A 644 -27.11 19.08 -26.13
C GLY A 644 -25.80 18.41 -26.56
N LEU A 645 -24.92 18.07 -25.63
CA LEU A 645 -23.69 17.35 -25.92
C LEU A 645 -24.00 15.93 -26.43
N PRO A 646 -23.28 15.43 -27.42
CA PRO A 646 -23.32 14.01 -27.77
C PRO A 646 -23.06 13.14 -26.53
N ALA A 647 -23.76 12.03 -26.43
CA ALA A 647 -23.64 11.11 -25.29
C ALA A 647 -22.19 10.68 -24.99
N GLU A 648 -21.35 10.60 -26.03
CA GLU A 648 -19.93 10.30 -25.90
C GLU A 648 -19.14 11.38 -25.15
N LEU A 649 -19.57 12.65 -25.19
CA LEU A 649 -18.89 13.76 -24.52
C LEU A 649 -19.30 13.90 -23.05
N SER A 650 -20.43 13.30 -22.64
CA SER A 650 -20.84 13.19 -21.26
C SER A 650 -20.46 11.85 -20.63
N ALA A 651 -19.97 10.89 -21.43
CA ALA A 651 -19.59 9.58 -20.96
C ALA A 651 -18.39 9.66 -20.01
N THR A 652 -18.52 9.05 -18.86
CA THR A 652 -17.46 8.96 -17.83
C THR A 652 -16.88 7.56 -17.75
N LEU A 653 -17.66 6.49 -17.93
CA LEU A 653 -17.12 5.14 -18.11
C LEU A 653 -16.51 5.03 -19.51
N TRP A 654 -15.21 4.73 -19.56
CA TRP A 654 -14.43 4.72 -20.80
C TRP A 654 -13.53 3.49 -20.89
N ARG A 655 -14.18 2.34 -21.07
CA ARG A 655 -13.49 1.03 -21.23
C ARG A 655 -13.56 0.55 -22.66
N THR A 656 -12.49 -0.06 -23.12
CA THR A 656 -12.44 -0.74 -24.43
C THR A 656 -13.42 -1.92 -24.44
N GLY A 657 -14.22 -2.04 -25.49
CA GLY A 657 -15.23 -3.11 -25.62
C GLY A 657 -16.52 -2.90 -24.81
N TYR A 658 -16.62 -1.83 -24.04
CA TYR A 658 -17.83 -1.49 -23.28
C TYR A 658 -18.53 -0.24 -23.84
N PRO A 659 -19.86 -0.10 -23.66
CA PRO A 659 -20.56 1.12 -24.00
C PRO A 659 -20.00 2.32 -23.24
N LYS A 660 -19.81 3.42 -23.93
CA LYS A 660 -19.38 4.69 -23.33
C LYS A 660 -20.59 5.38 -22.76
N VAL A 661 -20.72 5.37 -21.44
CA VAL A 661 -21.90 5.86 -20.72
C VAL A 661 -21.51 6.76 -19.56
N GLN A 662 -22.44 7.59 -19.12
CA GLN A 662 -22.28 8.40 -17.93
C GLN A 662 -22.60 7.53 -16.69
N PHE A 663 -21.59 7.32 -15.83
CA PHE A 663 -21.72 6.61 -14.55
C PHE A 663 -21.36 7.49 -13.36
N ASP A 664 -20.68 8.60 -13.61
CA ASP A 664 -20.25 9.55 -12.58
C ASP A 664 -21.06 10.84 -12.71
N TYR A 665 -21.55 11.32 -11.61
CA TYR A 665 -22.49 12.44 -11.55
C TYR A 665 -22.07 13.49 -10.55
N LEU A 666 -22.55 14.73 -10.77
CA LEU A 666 -22.47 15.87 -9.87
C LEU A 666 -23.87 16.49 -9.75
N TRP A 667 -24.73 15.88 -8.93
CA TRP A 667 -26.11 16.31 -8.74
C TRP A 667 -26.19 17.58 -7.91
N LEU A 668 -26.68 18.67 -8.49
CA LEU A 668 -26.83 19.97 -7.85
C LEU A 668 -28.19 20.14 -7.23
N TRP A 669 -28.23 20.69 -6.01
CA TRP A 669 -29.50 21.17 -5.46
C TRP A 669 -29.95 22.46 -6.16
N ARG A 670 -31.03 22.40 -6.92
CA ARG A 670 -31.49 23.45 -7.86
C ARG A 670 -31.67 24.83 -7.25
N ARG A 671 -31.93 24.95 -5.96
CA ARG A 671 -32.26 26.23 -5.31
C ARG A 671 -31.05 27.10 -4.98
N SER A 672 -29.85 26.51 -4.89
CA SER A 672 -28.69 27.21 -4.31
C SER A 672 -27.43 27.20 -5.21
N LEU A 673 -27.31 26.26 -6.11
CA LEU A 673 -26.17 26.14 -7.04
C LEU A 673 -26.71 26.17 -8.47
N VAL A 674 -26.14 27.04 -9.31
CA VAL A 674 -26.56 27.20 -10.70
C VAL A 674 -25.41 26.76 -11.62
N PRO A 675 -25.57 25.70 -12.41
CA PRO A 675 -24.53 25.28 -13.33
C PRO A 675 -24.30 26.34 -14.43
N ILE A 676 -23.05 26.65 -14.69
CA ILE A 676 -22.61 27.52 -15.79
C ILE A 676 -22.13 26.65 -16.95
N GLY A 677 -21.47 25.57 -16.66
CA GLY A 677 -20.93 24.63 -17.65
C GLY A 677 -20.69 23.25 -17.06
N ALA A 678 -20.68 22.25 -17.93
CA ALA A 678 -20.32 20.87 -17.59
C ALA A 678 -19.51 20.26 -18.74
N ASN A 679 -18.46 19.53 -18.41
CA ASN A 679 -17.62 18.82 -19.38
C ASN A 679 -16.94 17.61 -18.76
N THR A 680 -16.47 16.70 -19.61
CA THR A 680 -15.56 15.61 -19.19
C THR A 680 -14.14 15.89 -19.66
N VAL A 681 -13.16 15.50 -18.86
CA VAL A 681 -11.74 15.60 -19.24
C VAL A 681 -11.35 14.36 -20.04
N ASN A 682 -10.86 14.58 -21.27
CA ASN A 682 -10.41 13.48 -22.10
C ASN A 682 -9.08 12.91 -21.58
N THR A 683 -9.12 11.73 -21.00
CA THR A 683 -7.97 11.07 -20.38
C THR A 683 -8.10 9.56 -20.46
N ASN A 684 -6.98 8.85 -20.41
CA ASN A 684 -6.90 7.39 -20.27
C ASN A 684 -6.15 7.02 -18.97
N ALA A 685 -6.09 7.95 -18.01
CA ALA A 685 -5.40 7.73 -16.74
C ALA A 685 -6.17 6.82 -15.78
N SER A 686 -7.47 6.65 -15.99
CA SER A 686 -8.36 5.69 -15.32
C SER A 686 -9.26 5.04 -16.38
N ASP A 687 -10.01 4.03 -16.01
CA ASP A 687 -11.11 3.49 -16.80
C ASP A 687 -12.37 4.40 -16.76
N HIS A 688 -12.33 5.44 -15.92
CA HIS A 688 -13.29 6.53 -15.90
C HIS A 688 -12.65 7.83 -16.37
N ARG A 689 -13.44 8.72 -16.96
CA ARG A 689 -13.11 10.10 -17.25
C ARG A 689 -13.61 10.99 -16.11
N MET A 690 -12.85 12.02 -15.79
CA MET A 690 -13.23 13.01 -14.79
C MET A 690 -14.37 13.87 -15.33
N ALA A 691 -15.50 13.93 -14.62
CA ALA A 691 -16.57 14.89 -14.89
C ALA A 691 -16.34 16.17 -14.09
N VAL A 692 -16.55 17.32 -14.70
CA VAL A 692 -16.32 18.64 -14.10
C VAL A 692 -17.49 19.55 -14.40
N ILE A 693 -17.91 20.29 -13.39
CA ILE A 693 -18.92 21.36 -13.53
C ILE A 693 -18.33 22.68 -13.04
N GLU A 694 -18.73 23.73 -13.64
CA GLU A 694 -18.61 25.09 -13.12
C GLU A 694 -19.96 25.57 -12.63
N THR A 695 -20.04 25.98 -11.40
CA THR A 695 -21.29 26.40 -10.78
C THR A 695 -21.15 27.78 -10.14
N PHE A 696 -22.17 28.61 -10.34
CA PHE A 696 -22.31 29.90 -9.67
C PHE A 696 -22.88 29.70 -8.26
N ILE A 697 -22.29 30.37 -7.28
CA ILE A 697 -22.71 30.32 -5.88
C ILE A 697 -23.66 31.49 -5.66
N LYS A 698 -24.95 31.23 -5.52
CA LYS A 698 -25.90 32.28 -5.13
C LYS A 698 -25.53 32.83 -3.76
N GLY A 699 -25.39 34.15 -3.66
CA GLY A 699 -25.19 34.83 -2.40
C GLY A 699 -26.26 34.46 -1.37
N ALA A 700 -25.91 34.40 -0.09
CA ALA A 700 -26.89 34.33 0.96
C ALA A 700 -27.72 35.63 0.88
N GLN A 701 -29.00 35.52 0.52
CA GLN A 701 -29.96 36.60 0.71
C GLN A 701 -30.35 36.65 2.19
#